data_e142c212ec5b184bad51e760713f4a14
#
_entry.id   e142c212ec5b184bad51e760713f4a14
#
_cell.length_a   1.000
_cell.length_b   1.000
_cell.length_c   1.000
_cell.angle_alpha   90.00
_cell.angle_beta   90.00
_cell.angle_gamma   90.00
#
_symmetry.space_group_name_H-M   'P 1'
#
loop_
_entity.id
_entity.type
_entity.pdbx_description
1 polymer ?
#
loop_
_entity_poly.entity_id
_entity_poly.type
_entity_poly.pdbx_seq_one_letter_code
_entity_poly.pdbx_strand_id
1 'polypeptide(L)'
;MYLSYIKVENYKGIEAIETEFDPKLNIIIGENGCGKSAIIDAIRLLYNVGEPIREISVSSDDFHQKTVDNGGVKTIQKSSLITITYIFKGLSTAQKGAFYEYMVIDPNKIEEDYAKVSISYEEKDGKYPNFSYNTGNIDGQKADYKTFELFQHYYLGALRDSTKDLLSTRNNILGKVIRRFVKREKSESEIEQIIKDANSQLLSRDEVKNTRDGVNTNLESIFKKVIDNKIGVRIEEAKTEYIVNAIKPYLPHDRSTLTDEGFHLWQNSLGLNNLIYIAVVLGDIKEQIKDNGLPHFALLIEEPESHLHPQLQLSLYNFLNNANATENSQLFITTHSPTLTSKVPLKNLILLDCGKATKLDKQFQNRESEKLIEDTTKNKELLDPDLENRMKKLQRYIDVTKSQLLFAKSILFIEGISEELLISAFTLLEDYKLEDYRTEIVNVKGTSFYPFLYLFNHSNQVERINKPISIITDDDRFTDSKKSEYSFDSLINDTTVLDLLDDSIQKGIAVSRIKNLNSVKNNADNIQIFESFKTLEYEIALHNVNDDRRNFKNNFLVQYLDVVEGVKISKIVAYMAKFPTDLMTDEQRRKVAILLWKTFPTKAEFAQDFSIHLLDNLEDAKASFMVPKYILNALTHLKNGL
;
A
#
# COMPACT_ATOMS: atom_id res chain seq x y z
N MET A 1 -25.73 1.80 -7.55
CA MET A 1 -25.53 1.74 -6.07
C MET A 1 -24.08 1.32 -5.78
N TYR A 2 -23.46 1.91 -4.76
CA TYR A 2 -22.13 1.52 -4.28
C TYR A 2 -22.00 1.76 -2.78
N LEU A 3 -21.18 0.99 -2.09
CA LEU A 3 -20.82 1.22 -0.69
C LEU A 3 -19.95 2.49 -0.63
N SER A 4 -20.48 3.58 -0.12
CA SER A 4 -19.80 4.88 -0.09
C SER A 4 -19.02 5.13 1.19
N TYR A 5 -19.40 4.46 2.28
CA TYR A 5 -18.79 4.65 3.59
C TYR A 5 -18.97 3.42 4.47
N ILE A 6 -17.97 3.14 5.27
CA ILE A 6 -18.00 2.15 6.34
C ILE A 6 -17.45 2.75 7.64
N LYS A 7 -18.09 2.41 8.76
CA LYS A 7 -17.55 2.63 10.10
C LYS A 7 -17.52 1.29 10.84
N VAL A 8 -16.36 0.93 11.34
CA VAL A 8 -16.13 -0.32 12.07
C VAL A 8 -15.70 0.02 13.49
N GLU A 9 -16.38 -0.52 14.47
CA GLU A 9 -16.14 -0.28 15.90
C GLU A 9 -15.97 -1.62 16.62
N ASN A 10 -14.88 -1.75 17.39
CA ASN A 10 -14.57 -2.87 18.28
C ASN A 10 -14.45 -4.24 17.59
N TYR A 11 -13.95 -4.28 16.36
CA TYR A 11 -13.82 -5.52 15.60
C TYR A 11 -12.35 -5.91 15.37
N LYS A 12 -11.96 -7.08 15.84
CA LYS A 12 -10.59 -7.61 15.76
C LYS A 12 -9.56 -6.59 16.30
N GLY A 13 -8.54 -6.26 15.50
CA GLY A 13 -7.55 -5.23 15.85
C GLY A 13 -8.04 -3.79 15.73
N ILE A 14 -9.29 -3.56 15.36
CA ILE A 14 -9.86 -2.23 15.12
C ILE A 14 -10.67 -1.77 16.35
N GLU A 15 -10.23 -0.71 17.02
CA GLU A 15 -11.04 -0.02 18.05
C GLU A 15 -12.12 0.83 17.37
N ALA A 16 -11.75 1.72 16.45
CA ALA A 16 -12.68 2.48 15.61
C ALA A 16 -11.97 2.92 14.33
N ILE A 17 -12.53 2.59 13.18
CA ILE A 17 -12.08 3.06 11.87
C ILE A 17 -13.29 3.45 11.04
N GLU A 18 -13.17 4.57 10.34
CA GLU A 18 -14.12 4.98 9.32
C GLU A 18 -13.43 5.39 8.04
N THR A 19 -14.03 5.10 6.89
CA THR A 19 -13.49 5.48 5.58
C THR A 19 -14.58 5.59 4.52
N GLU A 20 -14.30 6.43 3.54
CA GLU A 20 -15.12 6.54 2.33
C GLU A 20 -14.53 5.73 1.19
N PHE A 21 -15.39 5.27 0.31
CA PHE A 21 -15.01 4.46 -0.85
C PHE A 21 -15.38 5.13 -2.17
N ASP A 22 -14.56 4.86 -3.19
CA ASP A 22 -14.85 5.21 -4.58
C ASP A 22 -15.90 4.24 -5.15
N PRO A 23 -16.76 4.68 -6.06
CA PRO A 23 -17.82 3.83 -6.64
C PRO A 23 -17.34 2.56 -7.32
N LYS A 24 -16.10 2.49 -7.77
CA LYS A 24 -15.60 1.39 -8.60
C LYS A 24 -14.48 0.60 -7.94
N LEU A 25 -13.33 1.22 -7.75
CA LEU A 25 -12.10 0.56 -7.31
C LEU A 25 -11.59 1.22 -6.03
N ASN A 26 -11.33 0.39 -5.02
CA ASN A 26 -10.77 0.79 -3.73
C ASN A 26 -9.59 -0.11 -3.39
N ILE A 27 -8.43 0.48 -3.18
CA ILE A 27 -7.21 -0.24 -2.83
C ILE A 27 -6.76 0.21 -1.46
N ILE A 28 -6.78 -0.73 -0.53
CA ILE A 28 -6.43 -0.54 0.87
C ILE A 28 -4.97 -0.95 1.05
N ILE A 29 -4.15 0.01 1.43
CA ILE A 29 -2.72 -0.16 1.65
C ILE A 29 -2.37 0.10 3.12
N GLY A 30 -1.24 -0.39 3.57
CA GLY A 30 -0.75 -0.20 4.93
C GLY A 30 0.12 -1.36 5.37
N GLU A 31 0.71 -1.26 6.56
CA GLU A 31 1.57 -2.29 7.12
C GLU A 31 0.82 -3.59 7.47
N ASN A 32 1.60 -4.64 7.75
CA ASN A 32 1.05 -5.88 8.30
C ASN A 32 0.44 -5.62 9.69
N GLY A 33 -0.75 -6.17 9.91
CA GLY A 33 -1.45 -6.03 11.18
C GLY A 33 -2.21 -4.71 11.38
N CYS A 34 -2.21 -3.77 10.43
CA CYS A 34 -2.94 -2.50 10.56
C CYS A 34 -4.47 -2.61 10.35
N GLY A 35 -5.00 -3.82 10.12
CA GLY A 35 -6.46 -4.05 10.02
C GLY A 35 -7.01 -4.16 8.61
N LYS A 36 -6.18 -4.28 7.55
CA LYS A 36 -6.65 -4.42 6.15
C LYS A 36 -7.64 -5.57 5.97
N SER A 37 -7.26 -6.78 6.39
CA SER A 37 -8.14 -7.95 6.33
C SER A 37 -9.38 -7.80 7.22
N ALA A 38 -9.27 -7.09 8.35
CA ALA A 38 -10.42 -6.82 9.21
C ALA A 38 -11.45 -5.89 8.53
N ILE A 39 -11.03 -4.92 7.73
CA ILE A 39 -11.95 -4.09 6.92
C ILE A 39 -12.61 -4.94 5.82
N ILE A 40 -11.84 -5.79 5.13
CA ILE A 40 -12.40 -6.72 4.13
C ILE A 40 -13.44 -7.64 4.79
N ASP A 41 -13.12 -8.21 5.94
CA ASP A 41 -14.04 -9.07 6.68
C ASP A 41 -15.27 -8.29 7.17
N ALA A 42 -15.09 -7.04 7.63
CA ALA A 42 -16.20 -6.17 8.02
C ALA A 42 -17.15 -5.94 6.83
N ILE A 43 -16.64 -5.72 5.62
CA ILE A 43 -17.47 -5.64 4.41
C ILE A 43 -18.17 -6.98 4.20
N ARG A 44 -17.46 -8.11 4.22
CA ARG A 44 -18.01 -9.46 4.01
C ARG A 44 -19.14 -9.79 4.99
N LEU A 45 -19.05 -9.36 6.24
CA LEU A 45 -20.07 -9.64 7.25
C LEU A 45 -21.47 -9.18 6.82
N LEU A 46 -21.60 -7.99 6.19
CA LEU A 46 -22.88 -7.53 5.66
C LEU A 46 -23.40 -8.43 4.52
N TYR A 47 -22.54 -8.69 3.54
CA TYR A 47 -22.91 -9.45 2.35
C TYR A 47 -23.20 -10.92 2.64
N ASN A 48 -22.66 -11.42 3.75
CA ASN A 48 -22.85 -12.80 4.18
C ASN A 48 -24.15 -13.00 4.99
N VAL A 49 -24.85 -11.91 5.37
CA VAL A 49 -26.11 -12.01 6.14
C VAL A 49 -27.20 -12.74 5.34
N GLY A 50 -27.34 -12.43 4.04
CA GLY A 50 -28.34 -13.04 3.15
C GLY A 50 -27.96 -14.40 2.58
N GLU A 51 -26.74 -14.89 2.81
CA GLU A 51 -26.26 -16.15 2.24
C GLU A 51 -26.80 -17.36 3.03
N PRO A 52 -27.25 -18.44 2.32
CA PRO A 52 -27.73 -19.66 2.97
C PRO A 52 -26.65 -20.36 3.81
N ILE A 53 -25.39 -20.27 3.38
CA ILE A 53 -24.23 -20.79 4.08
C ILE A 53 -23.29 -19.63 4.37
N ARG A 54 -23.13 -19.29 5.62
CA ARG A 54 -22.25 -18.21 6.02
C ARG A 54 -20.79 -18.64 5.90
N GLU A 55 -20.02 -17.95 5.07
CA GLU A 55 -18.58 -18.16 4.89
C GLU A 55 -17.76 -17.57 6.02
N ILE A 56 -18.29 -16.52 6.67
CA ILE A 56 -17.66 -15.83 7.79
C ILE A 56 -18.67 -15.67 8.93
N SER A 57 -18.22 -15.87 10.16
CA SER A 57 -19.01 -15.68 11.37
C SER A 57 -18.19 -14.96 12.43
N VAL A 58 -18.83 -14.19 13.28
CA VAL A 58 -18.18 -13.52 14.41
C VAL A 58 -18.15 -14.47 15.60
N SER A 59 -16.97 -14.59 16.18
CA SER A 59 -16.70 -15.35 17.41
C SER A 59 -16.39 -14.43 18.59
N SER A 60 -16.25 -14.99 19.79
CA SER A 60 -15.82 -14.22 20.96
C SER A 60 -14.42 -13.61 20.78
N ASP A 61 -13.55 -14.24 19.99
CA ASP A 61 -12.17 -13.76 19.76
C ASP A 61 -12.10 -12.55 18.80
N ASP A 62 -13.19 -12.26 18.10
CA ASP A 62 -13.25 -11.13 17.15
C ASP A 62 -13.57 -9.79 17.83
N PHE A 63 -13.92 -9.79 19.14
CA PHE A 63 -14.15 -8.55 19.89
C PHE A 63 -12.82 -7.87 20.22
N HIS A 64 -12.74 -6.57 19.97
CA HIS A 64 -11.53 -5.79 20.19
C HIS A 64 -11.05 -5.87 21.63
N GLN A 65 -9.73 -6.04 21.81
CA GLN A 65 -9.08 -6.12 23.11
C GLN A 65 -7.96 -5.08 23.18
N LYS A 66 -7.95 -4.32 24.27
CA LYS A 66 -6.87 -3.36 24.54
C LYS A 66 -6.24 -3.60 25.91
N THR A 67 -4.95 -3.35 26.00
CA THR A 67 -4.24 -3.37 27.26
C THR A 67 -4.40 -2.02 27.94
N VAL A 68 -4.94 -2.02 29.15
CA VAL A 68 -5.07 -0.82 30.00
C VAL A 68 -4.09 -0.93 31.14
N ASP A 69 -3.27 0.09 31.34
CA ASP A 69 -2.35 0.18 32.49
C ASP A 69 -3.03 0.94 33.63
N ASN A 70 -3.35 0.20 34.69
CA ASN A 70 -3.95 0.74 35.93
C ASN A 70 -2.88 0.80 37.03
N GLY A 71 -2.01 1.81 36.96
CA GLY A 71 -1.01 2.04 38.00
C GLY A 71 0.09 0.98 38.07
N GLY A 72 0.56 0.50 36.90
CA GLY A 72 1.63 -0.52 36.77
C GLY A 72 1.12 -1.95 36.63
N VAL A 73 -0.20 -2.19 36.73
CA VAL A 73 -0.81 -3.49 36.46
C VAL A 73 -1.49 -3.43 35.08
N LYS A 74 -0.93 -4.15 34.11
CA LYS A 74 -1.50 -4.28 32.78
C LYS A 74 -2.68 -5.25 32.82
N THR A 75 -3.88 -4.77 32.51
CA THR A 75 -5.10 -5.57 32.38
C THR A 75 -5.59 -5.56 30.94
N ILE A 76 -6.14 -6.67 30.46
CA ILE A 76 -6.78 -6.76 29.15
C ILE A 76 -8.25 -6.39 29.31
N GLN A 77 -8.68 -5.33 28.64
CA GLN A 77 -10.08 -4.94 28.53
C GLN A 77 -10.60 -5.35 27.17
N LYS A 78 -11.66 -6.17 27.15
CA LYS A 78 -12.35 -6.62 25.96
C LYS A 78 -13.65 -5.86 25.78
N SER A 79 -13.97 -5.48 24.55
CA SER A 79 -15.26 -4.85 24.22
C SER A 79 -16.38 -5.90 24.27
N SER A 80 -17.59 -5.46 24.59
CA SER A 80 -18.78 -6.33 24.63
C SER A 80 -19.69 -6.17 23.41
N LEU A 81 -19.41 -5.19 22.56
CA LEU A 81 -20.25 -4.85 21.41
C LEU A 81 -19.37 -4.52 20.21
N ILE A 82 -19.61 -5.19 19.08
CA ILE A 82 -19.10 -4.83 17.76
C ILE A 82 -20.23 -4.12 17.03
N THR A 83 -19.93 -2.97 16.39
CA THR A 83 -20.88 -2.27 15.54
C THR A 83 -20.21 -1.92 14.20
N ILE A 84 -20.89 -2.25 13.10
CA ILE A 84 -20.43 -1.90 11.77
C ILE A 84 -21.56 -1.20 11.02
N THR A 85 -21.30 0.03 10.58
CA THR A 85 -22.25 0.85 9.84
C THR A 85 -21.82 0.98 8.38
N TYR A 86 -22.78 0.80 7.47
CA TYR A 86 -22.58 0.88 6.03
C TYR A 86 -23.52 1.91 5.44
N ILE A 87 -22.99 2.74 4.53
CA ILE A 87 -23.77 3.72 3.77
C ILE A 87 -23.58 3.46 2.29
N PHE A 88 -24.70 3.34 1.58
CA PHE A 88 -24.73 3.15 0.14
C PHE A 88 -25.28 4.40 -0.55
N LYS A 89 -24.61 4.82 -1.62
CA LYS A 89 -25.03 5.95 -2.48
C LYS A 89 -25.20 5.50 -3.94
N GLY A 90 -25.73 6.41 -4.77
CA GLY A 90 -25.89 6.15 -6.20
C GLY A 90 -26.93 5.08 -6.52
N LEU A 91 -28.02 4.98 -5.74
CA LEU A 91 -29.11 4.04 -5.97
C LEU A 91 -29.96 4.48 -7.17
N SER A 92 -30.23 3.55 -8.08
CA SER A 92 -31.22 3.75 -9.14
C SER A 92 -32.64 3.82 -8.55
N THR A 93 -33.60 4.32 -9.31
CA THR A 93 -35.01 4.37 -8.88
C THR A 93 -35.53 2.99 -8.47
N ALA A 94 -35.20 1.95 -9.22
CA ALA A 94 -35.58 0.58 -8.87
C ALA A 94 -34.92 0.11 -7.57
N GLN A 95 -33.65 0.46 -7.35
CA GLN A 95 -32.94 0.15 -6.11
C GLN A 95 -33.49 0.95 -4.92
N LYS A 96 -33.84 2.23 -5.08
CA LYS A 96 -34.52 3.00 -4.02
C LYS A 96 -35.82 2.33 -3.60
N GLY A 97 -36.59 1.75 -4.54
CA GLY A 97 -37.79 0.97 -4.24
C GLY A 97 -37.48 -0.34 -3.49
N ALA A 98 -36.48 -1.08 -3.90
CA ALA A 98 -36.07 -2.34 -3.25
C ALA A 98 -35.48 -2.13 -1.85
N PHE A 99 -34.79 -1.02 -1.63
CA PHE A 99 -34.14 -0.65 -0.37
C PHE A 99 -34.87 0.46 0.41
N TYR A 100 -36.22 0.62 0.21
CA TYR A 100 -36.94 1.75 0.80
C TYR A 100 -36.80 1.81 2.34
N GLU A 101 -36.73 0.67 3.02
CA GLU A 101 -36.56 0.58 4.47
C GLU A 101 -35.13 0.92 4.95
N TYR A 102 -34.18 1.04 4.04
CA TYR A 102 -32.80 1.46 4.30
C TYR A 102 -32.61 2.96 4.04
N MET A 103 -33.56 3.59 3.33
CA MET A 103 -33.38 4.95 2.83
C MET A 103 -33.36 5.99 3.95
N VAL A 104 -32.38 6.87 3.85
CA VAL A 104 -32.32 8.13 4.58
C VAL A 104 -32.50 9.25 3.57
N ILE A 105 -33.62 9.97 3.68
CA ILE A 105 -34.00 10.99 2.72
C ILE A 105 -33.76 12.36 3.38
N ASP A 106 -32.99 13.24 2.72
CA ASP A 106 -32.91 14.64 3.09
C ASP A 106 -34.00 15.42 2.32
N PRO A 107 -35.04 15.95 3.00
CA PRO A 107 -36.12 16.69 2.35
C PRO A 107 -35.66 17.91 1.54
N ASN A 108 -34.48 18.45 1.86
CA ASN A 108 -33.92 19.64 1.23
C ASN A 108 -32.97 19.31 0.08
N LYS A 109 -32.48 18.07 0.00
CA LYS A 109 -31.46 17.64 -0.98
C LYS A 109 -31.67 16.18 -1.43
N ILE A 110 -32.70 15.97 -2.24
CA ILE A 110 -33.09 14.63 -2.75
C ILE A 110 -31.95 13.91 -3.48
N GLU A 111 -31.00 14.66 -4.02
CA GLU A 111 -29.82 14.10 -4.71
C GLU A 111 -28.82 13.47 -3.73
N GLU A 112 -28.89 13.78 -2.45
CA GLU A 112 -28.04 13.25 -1.38
C GLU A 112 -28.64 12.04 -0.65
N ASP A 113 -29.76 11.49 -1.12
CA ASP A 113 -30.37 10.29 -0.56
C ASP A 113 -29.41 9.12 -0.51
N TYR A 114 -29.36 8.41 0.60
CA TYR A 114 -28.53 7.22 0.78
C TYR A 114 -29.26 6.10 1.52
N ALA A 115 -28.80 4.88 1.34
CA ALA A 115 -29.26 3.75 2.13
C ALA A 115 -28.26 3.47 3.25
N LYS A 116 -28.77 3.23 4.48
CA LYS A 116 -27.96 2.95 5.66
C LYS A 116 -28.38 1.64 6.30
N VAL A 117 -27.39 0.85 6.69
CA VAL A 117 -27.57 -0.35 7.50
C VAL A 117 -26.44 -0.43 8.53
N SER A 118 -26.79 -0.81 9.75
CA SER A 118 -25.83 -1.10 10.82
C SER A 118 -26.07 -2.52 11.33
N ILE A 119 -25.01 -3.31 11.41
CA ILE A 119 -25.02 -4.63 12.03
C ILE A 119 -24.28 -4.57 13.35
N SER A 120 -24.75 -5.34 14.32
CA SER A 120 -24.14 -5.39 15.65
C SER A 120 -24.07 -6.81 16.17
N TYR A 121 -23.01 -7.08 16.90
CA TYR A 121 -22.79 -8.34 17.60
C TYR A 121 -22.51 -8.04 19.06
N GLU A 122 -23.35 -8.59 19.94
CA GLU A 122 -23.21 -8.45 21.39
C GLU A 122 -22.63 -9.74 21.97
N GLU A 123 -21.59 -9.63 22.78
CA GLU A 123 -20.94 -10.79 23.40
C GLU A 123 -21.87 -11.49 24.38
N LYS A 124 -21.86 -12.82 24.35
CA LYS A 124 -22.57 -13.67 25.32
C LYS A 124 -21.63 -14.73 25.86
N ASP A 125 -21.54 -14.84 27.17
CA ASP A 125 -20.73 -15.82 27.85
C ASP A 125 -21.02 -17.25 27.35
N GLY A 126 -19.98 -17.90 26.81
CA GLY A 126 -20.02 -19.31 26.38
C GLY A 126 -20.96 -19.60 25.19
N LYS A 127 -21.44 -18.60 24.47
CA LYS A 127 -22.33 -18.73 23.32
C LYS A 127 -21.85 -17.91 22.13
N TYR A 128 -22.40 -18.20 20.95
CA TYR A 128 -22.22 -17.33 19.79
C TYR A 128 -22.77 -15.92 20.09
N PRO A 129 -22.06 -14.85 19.63
CA PRO A 129 -22.51 -13.48 19.79
C PRO A 129 -23.92 -13.27 19.26
N ASN A 130 -24.69 -12.42 19.93
CA ASN A 130 -26.03 -12.09 19.53
C ASN A 130 -26.03 -11.10 18.36
N PHE A 131 -26.50 -11.53 17.19
CA PHE A 131 -26.60 -10.69 16.01
C PHE A 131 -27.86 -9.83 16.01
N SER A 132 -27.71 -8.54 15.69
CA SER A 132 -28.80 -7.62 15.42
C SER A 132 -28.47 -6.66 14.29
N TYR A 133 -29.45 -6.03 13.70
CA TYR A 133 -29.27 -5.02 12.67
C TYR A 133 -30.33 -3.94 12.74
N ASN A 134 -30.00 -2.75 12.26
CA ASN A 134 -30.89 -1.62 12.08
C ASN A 134 -30.72 -1.04 10.68
N THR A 135 -31.83 -0.54 10.09
CA THR A 135 -31.82 0.10 8.78
C THR A 135 -32.35 1.53 8.86
N GLY A 136 -31.88 2.40 7.98
CA GLY A 136 -32.21 3.83 8.03
C GLY A 136 -31.60 4.56 9.23
N ASN A 137 -32.22 5.66 9.64
CA ASN A 137 -31.75 6.49 10.77
C ASN A 137 -32.59 6.33 12.05
N ILE A 138 -33.65 5.51 12.04
CA ILE A 138 -34.53 5.31 13.19
C ILE A 138 -34.04 4.06 13.94
N ASP A 139 -33.73 4.23 15.22
CA ASP A 139 -33.33 3.11 16.07
C ASP A 139 -34.46 2.08 16.18
N GLY A 140 -34.07 0.82 15.98
CA GLY A 140 -35.01 -0.31 16.00
C GLY A 140 -35.74 -0.56 14.67
N GLN A 141 -35.56 0.29 13.63
CA GLN A 141 -36.09 0.01 12.30
C GLN A 141 -35.35 -1.18 11.69
N LYS A 142 -36.10 -2.14 11.17
CA LYS A 142 -35.58 -3.36 10.55
C LYS A 142 -36.27 -3.59 9.22
N ALA A 143 -35.47 -3.66 8.16
CA ALA A 143 -35.92 -4.10 6.85
C ALA A 143 -36.21 -5.60 6.83
N ASP A 144 -37.00 -6.06 5.84
CA ASP A 144 -37.16 -7.50 5.58
C ASP A 144 -35.80 -8.18 5.38
N TYR A 145 -35.58 -9.28 6.10
CA TYR A 145 -34.34 -10.05 6.05
C TYR A 145 -33.98 -10.51 4.62
N LYS A 146 -34.95 -10.76 3.78
CA LYS A 146 -34.75 -11.15 2.37
C LYS A 146 -34.04 -10.09 1.53
N THR A 147 -34.07 -8.81 1.94
CA THR A 147 -33.37 -7.75 1.21
C THR A 147 -31.86 -7.90 1.29
N PHE A 148 -31.33 -8.61 2.28
CA PHE A 148 -29.89 -8.92 2.35
C PHE A 148 -29.41 -9.82 1.21
N GLU A 149 -30.29 -10.59 0.54
CA GLU A 149 -29.96 -11.37 -0.67
C GLU A 149 -29.53 -10.47 -1.85
N LEU A 150 -29.84 -9.17 -1.80
CA LEU A 150 -29.41 -8.19 -2.78
C LEU A 150 -27.95 -7.72 -2.59
N PHE A 151 -27.32 -8.05 -1.47
CA PHE A 151 -25.88 -7.86 -1.25
C PHE A 151 -25.15 -9.16 -1.58
N GLN A 152 -24.41 -9.18 -2.68
CA GLN A 152 -23.67 -10.35 -3.12
C GLN A 152 -22.17 -10.07 -3.17
N HIS A 153 -21.36 -11.04 -2.84
CA HIS A 153 -19.91 -10.86 -2.85
C HIS A 153 -19.17 -12.08 -3.40
N TYR A 154 -17.96 -11.81 -3.88
CA TYR A 154 -16.94 -12.80 -4.16
C TYR A 154 -15.69 -12.44 -3.36
N TYR A 155 -15.09 -13.41 -2.73
CA TYR A 155 -13.91 -13.21 -1.90
C TYR A 155 -12.77 -14.10 -2.35
N LEU A 156 -11.61 -13.49 -2.57
CA LEU A 156 -10.33 -14.14 -2.83
C LEU A 156 -9.34 -13.73 -1.73
N GLY A 157 -9.08 -14.60 -0.77
CA GLY A 157 -8.12 -14.37 0.31
C GLY A 157 -6.67 -14.57 -0.13
N ALA A 158 -5.72 -13.94 0.55
CA ALA A 158 -4.28 -13.95 0.23
C ALA A 158 -3.65 -15.35 0.18
N LEU A 159 -4.07 -16.24 1.08
CA LEU A 159 -3.53 -17.61 1.20
C LEU A 159 -4.47 -18.67 0.60
N ARG A 160 -5.48 -18.27 -0.12
CA ARG A 160 -6.47 -19.21 -0.66
C ARG A 160 -5.88 -19.96 -1.84
N ASP A 161 -6.08 -21.26 -1.82
CA ASP A 161 -5.82 -22.13 -2.97
C ASP A 161 -7.00 -22.03 -3.95
N SER A 162 -6.93 -21.07 -4.87
CA SER A 162 -7.93 -20.89 -5.95
C SER A 162 -8.17 -22.19 -6.75
N THR A 163 -7.22 -23.12 -6.72
CA THR A 163 -7.33 -24.43 -7.32
C THR A 163 -8.47 -25.23 -6.68
N LYS A 164 -8.63 -25.15 -5.35
CA LYS A 164 -9.74 -25.83 -4.65
C LYS A 164 -11.10 -25.31 -5.09
N ASP A 165 -11.24 -23.99 -5.23
CA ASP A 165 -12.51 -23.37 -5.62
C ASP A 165 -12.87 -23.63 -7.07
N LEU A 166 -11.86 -23.77 -7.94
CA LEU A 166 -12.04 -24.11 -9.35
C LEU A 166 -12.25 -25.63 -9.58
N LEU A 167 -11.72 -26.49 -8.70
CA LEU A 167 -11.74 -27.94 -8.84
C LEU A 167 -12.69 -28.66 -7.89
N SER A 168 -13.34 -27.97 -6.96
CA SER A 168 -14.29 -28.57 -6.03
C SER A 168 -15.38 -29.37 -6.76
N THR A 169 -15.70 -30.56 -6.26
CA THR A 169 -16.75 -31.42 -6.83
C THR A 169 -18.17 -30.99 -6.44
N ARG A 170 -18.29 -30.20 -5.36
CA ARG A 170 -19.62 -29.83 -4.82
C ARG A 170 -19.98 -28.37 -5.02
N ASN A 171 -19.01 -27.49 -5.15
CA ASN A 171 -19.29 -26.05 -5.12
C ASN A 171 -18.24 -25.22 -5.88
N ASN A 172 -17.83 -25.67 -7.10
CA ASN A 172 -16.86 -24.91 -7.86
C ASN A 172 -17.50 -23.68 -8.53
N ILE A 173 -16.72 -22.60 -8.63
CA ILE A 173 -17.18 -21.32 -9.19
C ILE A 173 -17.57 -21.47 -10.66
N LEU A 174 -16.81 -22.23 -11.46
CA LEU A 174 -17.12 -22.47 -12.86
C LEU A 174 -18.45 -23.23 -13.03
N GLY A 175 -18.70 -24.22 -12.17
CA GLY A 175 -19.98 -24.93 -12.13
C GLY A 175 -21.16 -24.02 -11.78
N LYS A 176 -20.97 -23.05 -10.86
CA LYS A 176 -21.99 -22.05 -10.56
C LYS A 176 -22.32 -21.19 -11.78
N VAL A 177 -21.29 -20.74 -12.49
CA VAL A 177 -21.45 -19.92 -13.71
C VAL A 177 -22.18 -20.71 -14.80
N ILE A 178 -21.73 -21.93 -15.11
CA ILE A 178 -22.36 -22.80 -16.13
C ILE A 178 -23.83 -23.06 -15.75
N ARG A 179 -24.13 -23.35 -14.49
CA ARG A 179 -25.51 -23.60 -14.02
C ARG A 179 -26.44 -22.41 -14.30
N ARG A 180 -25.97 -21.17 -14.14
CA ARG A 180 -26.76 -19.98 -14.44
C ARG A 180 -27.08 -19.89 -15.93
N PHE A 181 -26.10 -20.12 -16.79
CA PHE A 181 -26.33 -20.18 -18.24
C PHE A 181 -27.34 -21.26 -18.59
N VAL A 182 -27.18 -22.46 -18.03
CA VAL A 182 -28.11 -23.59 -18.28
C VAL A 182 -29.55 -23.23 -17.84
N LYS A 183 -29.72 -22.61 -16.67
CA LYS A 183 -31.04 -22.15 -16.21
C LYS A 183 -31.64 -21.08 -17.11
N ARG A 184 -30.82 -20.11 -17.56
CA ARG A 184 -31.26 -19.04 -18.45
C ARG A 184 -31.73 -19.59 -19.80
N GLU A 185 -30.97 -20.49 -20.39
CA GLU A 185 -31.30 -21.12 -21.67
C GLU A 185 -32.36 -22.21 -21.52
N LYS A 186 -32.79 -22.55 -20.29
CA LYS A 186 -33.75 -23.63 -19.98
C LYS A 186 -33.30 -25.00 -20.52
N SER A 187 -32.00 -25.23 -20.61
CA SER A 187 -31.39 -26.47 -21.19
C SER A 187 -31.08 -27.54 -20.12
N GLU A 188 -31.63 -27.42 -18.90
CA GLU A 188 -31.41 -28.41 -17.83
C GLU A 188 -31.79 -29.83 -18.24
N SER A 189 -32.97 -29.99 -18.85
CA SER A 189 -33.45 -31.29 -19.30
C SER A 189 -32.60 -31.94 -20.41
N GLU A 190 -32.00 -31.11 -21.27
CA GLU A 190 -31.14 -31.61 -22.36
C GLU A 190 -29.82 -32.15 -21.78
N ILE A 191 -29.21 -31.42 -20.84
CA ILE A 191 -27.98 -31.86 -20.17
C ILE A 191 -28.22 -33.13 -19.35
N GLU A 192 -29.33 -33.18 -18.62
CA GLU A 192 -29.70 -34.39 -17.87
C GLU A 192 -29.94 -35.60 -18.81
N GLN A 193 -30.53 -35.38 -19.99
CA GLN A 193 -30.76 -36.43 -20.96
C GLN A 193 -29.45 -37.01 -21.53
N ILE A 194 -28.46 -36.17 -21.80
CA ILE A 194 -27.14 -36.62 -22.27
C ILE A 194 -26.52 -37.61 -21.27
N ILE A 195 -26.62 -37.33 -19.95
CA ILE A 195 -26.08 -38.25 -18.94
C ILE A 195 -26.94 -39.52 -18.79
N LYS A 196 -28.27 -39.42 -18.94
CA LYS A 196 -29.14 -40.59 -18.93
C LYS A 196 -28.80 -41.54 -20.10
N ASP A 197 -28.54 -40.97 -21.27
CA ASP A 197 -28.14 -41.73 -22.45
C ASP A 197 -26.75 -42.37 -22.26
N ALA A 198 -25.79 -41.62 -21.71
CA ALA A 198 -24.48 -42.17 -21.37
C ALA A 198 -24.57 -43.30 -20.33
N ASN A 199 -25.40 -43.15 -19.29
CA ASN A 199 -25.68 -44.20 -18.32
C ASN A 199 -26.24 -45.47 -19.00
N SER A 200 -27.19 -45.31 -19.90
CA SER A 200 -27.80 -46.42 -20.60
C SER A 200 -26.78 -47.16 -21.47
N GLN A 201 -25.92 -46.42 -22.16
CA GLN A 201 -24.83 -47.00 -22.94
C GLN A 201 -23.80 -47.73 -22.07
N LEU A 202 -23.39 -47.12 -20.94
CA LEU A 202 -22.43 -47.73 -20.02
C LEU A 202 -23.00 -49.04 -19.41
N LEU A 203 -24.25 -48.99 -18.95
CA LEU A 203 -24.94 -50.15 -18.37
C LEU A 203 -25.15 -51.27 -19.36
N SER A 204 -25.15 -50.98 -20.68
CA SER A 204 -25.25 -51.96 -21.74
C SER A 204 -23.95 -52.73 -22.01
N ARG A 205 -22.81 -52.25 -21.53
CA ARG A 205 -21.51 -52.90 -21.72
C ARG A 205 -21.38 -54.18 -20.90
N ASP A 206 -20.80 -55.20 -21.56
CA ASP A 206 -20.70 -56.54 -20.97
C ASP A 206 -19.83 -56.54 -19.69
N GLU A 207 -18.78 -55.72 -19.63
CA GLU A 207 -17.91 -55.60 -18.45
C GLU A 207 -18.69 -55.10 -17.21
N VAL A 208 -19.57 -54.11 -17.40
CA VAL A 208 -20.41 -53.55 -16.35
C VAL A 208 -21.50 -54.52 -15.92
N LYS A 209 -22.16 -55.17 -16.91
CA LYS A 209 -23.16 -56.20 -16.64
C LYS A 209 -22.57 -57.36 -15.87
N ASN A 210 -21.46 -57.94 -16.37
CA ASN A 210 -20.81 -59.08 -15.75
C ASN A 210 -20.33 -58.77 -14.33
N THR A 211 -19.80 -57.56 -14.11
CA THR A 211 -19.41 -57.13 -12.77
C THR A 211 -20.61 -57.03 -11.84
N ARG A 212 -21.69 -56.36 -12.26
CA ARG A 212 -22.95 -56.26 -11.50
C ARG A 212 -23.53 -57.62 -11.17
N ASP A 213 -23.61 -58.48 -12.18
CA ASP A 213 -24.21 -59.80 -12.08
C ASP A 213 -23.35 -60.73 -11.20
N GLY A 214 -22.01 -60.62 -11.30
CA GLY A 214 -21.08 -61.31 -10.36
C GLY A 214 -21.24 -60.90 -8.91
N VAL A 215 -21.39 -59.58 -8.65
CA VAL A 215 -21.65 -59.06 -7.31
C VAL A 215 -23.00 -59.55 -6.80
N ASN A 216 -24.05 -59.54 -7.62
CA ASN A 216 -25.37 -60.03 -7.28
C ASN A 216 -25.35 -61.51 -6.97
N THR A 217 -24.63 -62.34 -7.77
CA THR A 217 -24.46 -63.79 -7.51
C THR A 217 -23.77 -64.04 -6.16
N ASN A 218 -22.75 -63.26 -5.83
CA ASN A 218 -22.07 -63.32 -4.52
C ASN A 218 -23.02 -62.94 -3.37
N LEU A 219 -23.81 -61.87 -3.53
CA LEU A 219 -24.83 -61.47 -2.54
C LEU A 219 -25.88 -62.55 -2.33
N GLU A 220 -26.39 -63.17 -3.41
CA GLU A 220 -27.32 -64.29 -3.37
C GLU A 220 -26.71 -65.48 -2.59
N SER A 221 -25.42 -65.73 -2.77
CA SER A 221 -24.68 -66.77 -2.04
C SER A 221 -24.54 -66.47 -0.55
N ILE A 222 -24.34 -65.21 -0.20
CA ILE A 222 -24.20 -64.73 1.20
C ILE A 222 -25.55 -64.76 1.92
N PHE A 223 -26.57 -64.18 1.31
CA PHE A 223 -27.88 -63.99 1.94
C PHE A 223 -28.81 -65.20 1.77
N LYS A 224 -28.48 -66.14 0.90
CA LYS A 224 -29.32 -67.28 0.56
C LYS A 224 -30.75 -66.84 0.26
N LYS A 225 -31.76 -67.51 0.80
CA LYS A 225 -33.17 -67.17 0.60
C LYS A 225 -33.75 -66.22 1.67
N VAL A 226 -32.91 -65.62 2.50
CA VAL A 226 -33.39 -64.82 3.62
C VAL A 226 -33.61 -63.34 3.26
N ILE A 227 -32.83 -62.81 2.30
CA ILE A 227 -32.92 -61.41 1.83
C ILE A 227 -32.75 -61.38 0.30
N ASP A 228 -33.73 -60.87 -0.40
CA ASP A 228 -33.70 -60.72 -1.87
C ASP A 228 -33.24 -59.30 -2.26
N ASN A 229 -31.95 -59.02 -2.00
CA ASN A 229 -31.35 -57.70 -2.31
C ASN A 229 -30.40 -57.82 -3.51
N LYS A 230 -30.71 -57.05 -4.55
CA LYS A 230 -29.85 -56.89 -5.71
C LYS A 230 -29.32 -55.47 -5.76
N ILE A 231 -28.08 -55.31 -6.20
CA ILE A 231 -27.49 -53.98 -6.45
C ILE A 231 -27.63 -53.64 -7.94
N GLY A 232 -27.93 -52.39 -8.21
CA GLY A 232 -27.77 -51.75 -9.50
C GLY A 232 -26.50 -50.91 -9.55
N VAL A 233 -25.95 -50.72 -10.74
CA VAL A 233 -24.79 -49.84 -10.95
C VAL A 233 -25.23 -48.74 -11.89
N ARG A 234 -24.89 -47.49 -11.54
CA ARG A 234 -25.14 -46.32 -12.40
C ARG A 234 -24.09 -45.26 -12.16
N ILE A 235 -23.86 -44.39 -13.14
CA ILE A 235 -23.21 -43.12 -12.88
C ILE A 235 -24.13 -42.30 -11.95
N GLU A 236 -23.56 -41.52 -11.05
CA GLU A 236 -24.28 -40.67 -10.08
C GLU A 236 -25.51 -39.99 -10.72
N GLU A 237 -26.55 -39.72 -9.92
CA GLU A 237 -27.81 -39.17 -10.44
C GLU A 237 -27.60 -38.07 -11.49
N ALA A 238 -28.27 -38.16 -12.62
CA ALA A 238 -28.21 -37.19 -13.71
C ALA A 238 -28.91 -35.87 -13.30
N LYS A 239 -28.38 -35.19 -12.27
CA LYS A 239 -28.80 -33.85 -11.88
C LYS A 239 -27.82 -32.84 -12.46
N THR A 240 -28.34 -31.81 -13.08
CA THR A 240 -27.54 -30.70 -13.66
C THR A 240 -26.45 -30.22 -12.71
N GLU A 241 -26.73 -30.16 -11.40
CA GLU A 241 -25.79 -29.73 -10.39
C GLU A 241 -24.50 -30.57 -10.33
N TYR A 242 -24.62 -31.89 -10.36
CA TYR A 242 -23.44 -32.78 -10.32
C TYR A 242 -22.67 -32.73 -11.64
N ILE A 243 -23.38 -32.60 -12.75
CA ILE A 243 -22.78 -32.58 -14.09
C ILE A 243 -21.92 -31.34 -14.26
N VAL A 244 -22.46 -30.15 -13.96
CA VAL A 244 -21.73 -28.90 -14.13
C VAL A 244 -20.55 -28.77 -13.15
N ASN A 245 -20.65 -29.36 -11.94
CA ASN A 245 -19.55 -29.42 -11.00
C ASN A 245 -18.44 -30.41 -11.40
N ALA A 246 -18.74 -31.37 -12.28
CA ALA A 246 -17.74 -32.29 -12.84
C ALA A 246 -16.89 -31.62 -13.94
N ILE A 247 -17.35 -30.51 -14.52
CA ILE A 247 -16.60 -29.74 -15.51
C ILE A 247 -15.45 -29.05 -14.83
N LYS A 248 -14.22 -29.33 -15.26
CA LYS A 248 -12.98 -28.77 -14.68
C LYS A 248 -12.22 -27.99 -15.74
N PRO A 249 -11.69 -26.81 -15.38
CA PRO A 249 -10.81 -26.08 -16.28
C PRO A 249 -9.44 -26.77 -16.35
N TYR A 250 -8.81 -26.69 -17.51
CA TYR A 250 -7.45 -27.12 -17.76
C TYR A 250 -6.75 -26.10 -18.68
N LEU A 251 -5.43 -26.11 -18.72
CA LEU A 251 -4.65 -25.27 -19.63
C LEU A 251 -4.13 -26.11 -20.78
N PRO A 252 -4.48 -25.81 -22.04
CA PRO A 252 -3.98 -26.53 -23.21
C PRO A 252 -2.44 -26.54 -23.25
N HIS A 253 -1.84 -27.60 -23.75
CA HIS A 253 -0.39 -27.68 -23.97
C HIS A 253 0.10 -26.58 -24.91
N ASP A 254 -0.64 -26.35 -26.00
CA ASP A 254 -0.47 -25.17 -26.83
C ASP A 254 -1.45 -24.09 -26.36
N ARG A 255 -0.90 -23.03 -25.76
CA ARG A 255 -1.69 -21.92 -25.20
C ARG A 255 -2.39 -21.08 -26.26
N SER A 256 -2.06 -21.25 -27.53
CA SER A 256 -2.65 -20.52 -28.66
C SER A 256 -3.87 -21.23 -29.24
N THR A 257 -4.04 -22.52 -28.98
CA THR A 257 -5.11 -23.35 -29.51
C THR A 257 -5.79 -24.17 -28.42
N LEU A 258 -7.14 -24.24 -28.46
CA LEU A 258 -7.87 -25.12 -27.55
C LEU A 258 -7.72 -26.56 -28.08
N THR A 259 -6.96 -27.36 -27.32
CA THR A 259 -6.79 -28.82 -27.55
C THR A 259 -7.48 -29.56 -26.42
N ASP A 260 -7.92 -30.79 -26.67
CA ASP A 260 -8.59 -31.62 -25.65
C ASP A 260 -7.64 -32.14 -24.58
N GLU A 261 -6.34 -31.90 -24.72
CA GLU A 261 -5.30 -32.27 -23.77
C GLU A 261 -4.57 -31.02 -23.22
N GLY A 262 -4.22 -31.07 -21.94
CA GLY A 262 -3.53 -29.94 -21.29
C GLY A 262 -3.14 -30.23 -19.86
N PHE A 263 -2.55 -29.20 -19.23
CA PHE A 263 -2.12 -29.25 -17.84
C PHE A 263 -3.31 -29.04 -16.90
N HIS A 264 -3.42 -29.85 -15.91
CA HIS A 264 -4.37 -29.62 -14.82
C HIS A 264 -3.97 -28.38 -14.00
N LEU A 265 -4.94 -27.70 -13.40
CA LEU A 265 -4.66 -26.50 -12.63
C LEU A 265 -3.68 -26.71 -11.47
N TRP A 266 -3.66 -27.89 -10.83
CA TRP A 266 -2.67 -28.20 -9.77
C TRP A 266 -1.23 -28.31 -10.26
N GLN A 267 -1.01 -28.40 -11.57
CA GLN A 267 0.32 -28.40 -12.21
C GLN A 267 0.80 -26.97 -12.53
N ASN A 268 -0.03 -25.97 -12.34
CA ASN A 268 0.25 -24.57 -12.63
C ASN A 268 0.62 -23.79 -11.37
N SER A 269 1.20 -22.59 -11.57
CA SER A 269 1.48 -21.68 -10.47
C SER A 269 0.19 -21.15 -9.84
N LEU A 270 0.20 -20.94 -8.53
CA LEU A 270 -0.91 -20.34 -7.80
C LEU A 270 -1.31 -18.97 -8.37
N GLY A 271 -0.33 -18.15 -8.78
CA GLY A 271 -0.59 -16.85 -9.38
C GLY A 271 -1.43 -16.94 -10.67
N LEU A 272 -1.12 -17.90 -11.55
CA LEU A 272 -1.93 -18.11 -12.78
C LEU A 272 -3.34 -18.59 -12.45
N ASN A 273 -3.48 -19.50 -11.48
CA ASN A 273 -4.79 -19.99 -11.04
C ASN A 273 -5.64 -18.88 -10.42
N ASN A 274 -5.02 -17.94 -9.66
CA ASN A 274 -5.70 -16.76 -9.14
C ASN A 274 -6.21 -15.85 -10.28
N LEU A 275 -5.42 -15.66 -11.34
CA LEU A 275 -5.88 -14.90 -12.52
C LEU A 275 -7.06 -15.55 -13.22
N ILE A 276 -7.04 -16.89 -13.38
CA ILE A 276 -8.15 -17.66 -13.94
C ILE A 276 -9.41 -17.50 -13.08
N TYR A 277 -9.28 -17.63 -11.77
CA TYR A 277 -10.38 -17.43 -10.83
C TYR A 277 -11.00 -16.03 -10.96
N ILE A 278 -10.18 -14.99 -10.94
CA ILE A 278 -10.63 -13.60 -11.09
C ILE A 278 -11.36 -13.41 -12.42
N ALA A 279 -10.85 -13.98 -13.52
CA ALA A 279 -11.48 -13.88 -14.84
C ALA A 279 -12.85 -14.55 -14.87
N VAL A 280 -12.99 -15.73 -14.24
CA VAL A 280 -14.27 -16.46 -14.15
C VAL A 280 -15.28 -15.66 -13.32
N VAL A 281 -14.87 -15.13 -12.15
CA VAL A 281 -15.74 -14.34 -11.27
C VAL A 281 -16.22 -13.06 -11.95
N LEU A 282 -15.32 -12.32 -12.61
CA LEU A 282 -15.71 -11.10 -13.32
C LEU A 282 -16.65 -11.38 -14.50
N GLY A 283 -16.45 -12.50 -15.18
CA GLY A 283 -17.38 -12.96 -16.22
C GLY A 283 -18.78 -13.22 -15.65
N ASP A 284 -18.84 -13.89 -14.51
CA ASP A 284 -20.10 -14.21 -13.83
C ASP A 284 -20.83 -12.94 -13.34
N ILE A 285 -20.13 -12.01 -12.70
CA ILE A 285 -20.70 -10.74 -12.26
C ILE A 285 -21.35 -9.98 -13.42
N LYS A 286 -20.66 -9.89 -14.57
CA LYS A 286 -21.19 -9.23 -15.77
C LYS A 286 -22.50 -9.83 -16.25
N GLU A 287 -22.60 -11.15 -16.26
CA GLU A 287 -23.83 -11.82 -16.68
C GLU A 287 -24.96 -11.64 -15.65
N GLN A 288 -24.66 -11.72 -14.36
CA GLN A 288 -25.67 -11.49 -13.31
C GLN A 288 -26.27 -10.08 -13.36
N ILE A 289 -25.46 -9.06 -13.62
CA ILE A 289 -25.93 -7.67 -13.73
C ILE A 289 -26.88 -7.51 -14.93
N LYS A 290 -26.64 -8.21 -16.04
CA LYS A 290 -27.55 -8.22 -17.19
C LYS A 290 -28.92 -8.82 -16.86
N ASP A 291 -28.91 -9.88 -16.05
CA ASP A 291 -30.14 -10.60 -15.70
C ASP A 291 -30.97 -9.85 -14.65
N ASN A 292 -30.32 -9.22 -13.68
CA ASN A 292 -30.97 -8.48 -12.61
C ASN A 292 -30.09 -7.32 -12.11
N GLY A 293 -30.48 -6.11 -12.42
CA GLY A 293 -29.76 -4.88 -12.03
C GLY A 293 -29.99 -4.41 -10.60
N LEU A 294 -30.73 -5.12 -9.76
CA LEU A 294 -31.01 -4.74 -8.36
C LEU A 294 -29.86 -5.06 -7.40
N PRO A 295 -29.19 -6.24 -7.47
CA PRO A 295 -28.13 -6.59 -6.55
C PRO A 295 -26.92 -5.66 -6.66
N HIS A 296 -26.24 -5.45 -5.54
CA HIS A 296 -24.92 -4.87 -5.47
C HIS A 296 -23.88 -5.98 -5.30
N PHE A 297 -22.84 -5.97 -6.15
CA PHE A 297 -21.77 -6.96 -6.12
C PHE A 297 -20.49 -6.36 -5.56
N ALA A 298 -19.94 -6.96 -4.51
CA ALA A 298 -18.61 -6.67 -4.01
C ALA A 298 -17.62 -7.77 -4.43
N LEU A 299 -16.54 -7.40 -5.12
CA LEU A 299 -15.41 -8.28 -5.35
C LEU A 299 -14.28 -7.88 -4.40
N LEU A 300 -13.95 -8.77 -3.48
CA LEU A 300 -13.00 -8.56 -2.40
C LEU A 300 -11.77 -9.43 -2.66
N ILE A 301 -10.63 -8.81 -2.86
CA ILE A 301 -9.38 -9.52 -3.19
C ILE A 301 -8.29 -9.09 -2.23
N GLU A 302 -7.72 -10.05 -1.51
CA GLU A 302 -6.56 -9.81 -0.66
C GLU A 302 -5.29 -10.21 -1.38
N GLU A 303 -4.33 -9.30 -1.41
CA GLU A 303 -2.97 -9.48 -1.93
C GLU A 303 -2.93 -10.19 -3.30
N PRO A 304 -3.61 -9.66 -4.32
CA PRO A 304 -3.65 -10.28 -5.64
C PRO A 304 -2.29 -10.42 -6.30
N GLU A 305 -1.29 -9.68 -5.83
CA GLU A 305 0.10 -9.75 -6.25
C GLU A 305 0.84 -10.99 -5.77
N SER A 306 0.32 -11.70 -4.78
CA SER A 306 0.95 -12.90 -4.23
C SER A 306 1.21 -13.92 -5.33
N HIS A 307 2.47 -14.36 -5.44
CA HIS A 307 2.95 -15.30 -6.47
C HIS A 307 2.91 -14.78 -7.92
N LEU A 308 2.71 -13.46 -8.15
CA LEU A 308 2.76 -12.84 -9.47
C LEU A 308 4.06 -12.08 -9.70
N HIS A 309 4.64 -12.29 -10.88
CA HIS A 309 5.74 -11.45 -11.35
C HIS A 309 5.30 -9.97 -11.44
N PRO A 310 6.14 -8.96 -11.10
CA PRO A 310 5.77 -7.55 -11.08
C PRO A 310 5.06 -7.04 -12.35
N GLN A 311 5.46 -7.50 -13.53
CA GLN A 311 4.79 -7.12 -14.78
C GLN A 311 3.35 -7.68 -14.89
N LEU A 312 3.12 -8.89 -14.34
CA LEU A 312 1.77 -9.46 -14.29
C LEU A 312 0.88 -8.74 -13.28
N GLN A 313 1.45 -8.20 -12.19
CA GLN A 313 0.71 -7.35 -11.25
C GLN A 313 0.14 -6.11 -11.94
N LEU A 314 0.91 -5.47 -12.83
CA LEU A 314 0.45 -4.32 -13.61
C LEU A 314 -0.63 -4.72 -14.64
N SER A 315 -0.46 -5.86 -15.28
CA SER A 315 -1.47 -6.39 -16.22
C SER A 315 -2.78 -6.72 -15.51
N LEU A 316 -2.70 -7.32 -14.32
CA LEU A 316 -3.85 -7.58 -13.47
C LEU A 316 -4.56 -6.28 -13.07
N TYR A 317 -3.81 -5.28 -12.61
CA TYR A 317 -4.39 -3.98 -12.26
C TYR A 317 -5.13 -3.34 -13.43
N ASN A 318 -4.51 -3.29 -14.62
CA ASN A 318 -5.14 -2.76 -15.82
C ASN A 318 -6.41 -3.52 -16.20
N PHE A 319 -6.37 -4.85 -16.09
CA PHE A 319 -7.54 -5.68 -16.32
C PHE A 319 -8.67 -5.39 -15.33
N LEU A 320 -8.37 -5.31 -14.03
CA LEU A 320 -9.34 -5.03 -12.98
C LEU A 320 -9.93 -3.62 -13.11
N ASN A 321 -9.11 -2.62 -13.43
CA ASN A 321 -9.55 -1.25 -13.64
C ASN A 321 -10.49 -1.12 -14.85
N ASN A 322 -10.20 -1.85 -15.95
CA ASN A 322 -11.03 -1.85 -17.14
C ASN A 322 -12.30 -2.72 -16.98
N ALA A 323 -12.19 -3.85 -16.26
CA ALA A 323 -13.32 -4.75 -16.02
C ALA A 323 -14.40 -4.12 -15.14
N ASN A 324 -14.02 -3.17 -14.30
CA ASN A 324 -14.88 -2.46 -13.35
C ASN A 324 -15.78 -1.39 -14.01
N ALA A 325 -15.91 -1.41 -15.33
CA ALA A 325 -16.78 -0.50 -16.08
C ALA A 325 -18.29 -0.84 -15.96
N THR A 326 -18.65 -1.91 -15.24
CA THR A 326 -20.04 -2.31 -15.03
C THR A 326 -20.68 -1.54 -13.88
N GLU A 327 -21.90 -1.07 -14.08
CA GLU A 327 -22.72 -0.50 -13.01
C GLU A 327 -23.04 -1.57 -11.96
N ASN A 328 -23.21 -1.17 -10.69
CA ASN A 328 -23.56 -2.04 -9.55
C ASN A 328 -22.49 -3.07 -9.11
N SER A 329 -21.24 -2.95 -9.56
CA SER A 329 -20.13 -3.74 -9.03
C SER A 329 -19.04 -2.84 -8.44
N GLN A 330 -18.48 -3.25 -7.30
CA GLN A 330 -17.43 -2.52 -6.60
C GLN A 330 -16.30 -3.47 -6.21
N LEU A 331 -15.06 -3.02 -6.42
CA LEU A 331 -13.86 -3.80 -6.19
C LEU A 331 -13.10 -3.23 -5.01
N PHE A 332 -12.75 -4.10 -4.07
CA PHE A 332 -11.92 -3.83 -2.91
C PHE A 332 -10.69 -4.72 -2.94
N ILE A 333 -9.52 -4.14 -2.91
CA ILE A 333 -8.24 -4.84 -2.95
C ILE A 333 -7.40 -4.43 -1.76
N THR A 334 -6.82 -5.39 -1.05
CA THR A 334 -5.72 -5.11 -0.14
C THR A 334 -4.40 -5.44 -0.81
N THR A 335 -3.38 -4.63 -0.59
CA THR A 335 -2.06 -4.86 -1.19
C THR A 335 -0.92 -4.34 -0.33
N HIS A 336 0.23 -4.99 -0.43
CA HIS A 336 1.53 -4.54 0.05
C HIS A 336 2.49 -4.22 -1.11
N SER A 337 2.05 -4.30 -2.36
CA SER A 337 2.90 -4.12 -3.53
C SER A 337 3.14 -2.64 -3.87
N PRO A 338 4.38 -2.13 -3.75
CA PRO A 338 4.74 -0.82 -4.29
C PRO A 338 4.53 -0.75 -5.81
N THR A 339 4.75 -1.87 -6.51
CA THR A 339 4.55 -1.98 -7.96
C THR A 339 3.10 -1.68 -8.34
N LEU A 340 2.15 -2.30 -7.66
CA LEU A 340 0.73 -2.08 -7.89
C LEU A 340 0.35 -0.66 -7.48
N THR A 341 0.73 -0.22 -6.29
CA THR A 341 0.42 1.09 -5.72
C THR A 341 0.91 2.25 -6.60
N SER A 342 2.07 2.10 -7.25
CA SER A 342 2.65 3.14 -8.12
C SER A 342 1.80 3.49 -9.35
N LYS A 343 0.89 2.63 -9.76
CA LYS A 343 0.05 2.80 -10.97
C LYS A 343 -1.40 3.18 -10.67
N VAL A 344 -1.79 3.04 -9.40
CA VAL A 344 -3.15 3.34 -8.96
C VAL A 344 -3.33 4.84 -8.76
N PRO A 345 -4.44 5.44 -9.26
CA PRO A 345 -4.78 6.82 -8.94
C PRO A 345 -4.90 7.04 -7.43
N LEU A 346 -4.36 8.15 -6.91
CA LEU A 346 -4.39 8.47 -5.48
C LEU A 346 -5.81 8.45 -4.89
N LYS A 347 -6.81 8.83 -5.67
CA LYS A 347 -8.23 8.79 -5.26
C LYS A 347 -8.75 7.39 -4.91
N ASN A 348 -8.11 6.35 -5.45
CA ASN A 348 -8.49 4.96 -5.20
C ASN A 348 -7.67 4.31 -4.07
N LEU A 349 -6.69 5.04 -3.51
CA LEU A 349 -5.82 4.56 -2.45
C LEU A 349 -6.33 5.00 -1.08
N ILE A 350 -6.45 4.02 -0.19
CA ILE A 350 -6.81 4.21 1.23
C ILE A 350 -5.65 3.67 2.06
N LEU A 351 -4.95 4.57 2.76
CA LEU A 351 -3.86 4.22 3.66
C LEU A 351 -4.42 3.90 5.04
N LEU A 352 -4.11 2.70 5.54
CA LEU A 352 -4.33 2.32 6.93
C LEU A 352 -3.05 2.49 7.72
N ASP A 353 -3.09 3.33 8.73
CA ASP A 353 -1.98 3.55 9.65
C ASP A 353 -2.48 3.78 11.07
N CYS A 354 -1.93 3.03 12.03
CA CYS A 354 -2.19 3.19 13.47
C CYS A 354 -3.69 3.33 13.85
N GLY A 355 -4.55 2.49 13.28
CA GLY A 355 -5.99 2.53 13.58
C GLY A 355 -6.78 3.61 12.85
N LYS A 356 -6.17 4.29 11.89
CA LYS A 356 -6.79 5.32 11.07
C LYS A 356 -6.79 4.91 9.60
N ALA A 357 -7.88 5.18 8.89
CA ALA A 357 -7.97 5.05 7.44
C ALA A 357 -7.98 6.44 6.79
N THR A 358 -7.06 6.68 5.88
CA THR A 358 -6.93 7.97 5.20
C THR A 358 -6.99 7.76 3.69
N LYS A 359 -7.98 8.35 3.03
CA LYS A 359 -8.07 8.39 1.57
C LYS A 359 -7.11 9.45 1.04
N LEU A 360 -6.19 9.05 0.14
CA LEU A 360 -5.05 9.90 -0.21
C LEU A 360 -5.42 11.18 -0.98
N ASP A 361 -6.46 11.15 -1.79
CA ASP A 361 -6.92 12.33 -2.53
C ASP A 361 -7.48 13.43 -1.61
N LYS A 362 -8.01 13.06 -0.43
CA LYS A 362 -8.50 14.04 0.55
C LYS A 362 -7.42 14.95 1.09
N GLN A 363 -6.15 14.52 1.03
CA GLN A 363 -5.03 15.40 1.39
C GLN A 363 -4.91 16.63 0.49
N PHE A 364 -5.56 16.62 -0.67
CA PHE A 364 -5.55 17.70 -1.67
C PHE A 364 -6.89 18.41 -1.79
N GLN A 365 -7.86 18.13 -0.91
CA GLN A 365 -9.22 18.66 -0.97
C GLN A 365 -9.57 19.42 0.32
N ASN A 366 -10.61 20.27 0.27
CA ASN A 366 -11.18 20.97 1.42
C ASN A 366 -10.16 21.79 2.23
N ARG A 367 -9.25 22.50 1.55
CA ARG A 367 -8.15 23.27 2.15
C ARG A 367 -8.29 24.79 1.90
N GLU A 368 -9.49 25.28 1.64
CA GLU A 368 -9.75 26.70 1.28
C GLU A 368 -9.41 27.65 2.43
N SER A 369 -9.45 27.17 3.68
CA SER A 369 -9.07 27.95 4.84
C SER A 369 -7.55 28.06 5.04
N GLU A 370 -6.75 27.28 4.28
CA GLU A 370 -5.31 27.24 4.39
C GLU A 370 -4.67 28.21 3.39
N LYS A 371 -3.80 29.08 3.89
CA LYS A 371 -2.99 29.95 3.03
C LYS A 371 -1.68 29.26 2.70
N LEU A 372 -1.69 28.45 1.64
CA LEU A 372 -0.51 27.77 1.14
C LEU A 372 0.24 28.69 0.16
N ILE A 373 1.41 29.18 0.54
CA ILE A 373 2.25 30.05 -0.29
C ILE A 373 3.42 29.22 -0.81
N GLU A 374 3.40 28.91 -2.10
CA GLU A 374 4.44 28.11 -2.75
C GLU A 374 5.67 28.97 -3.16
N ASP A 375 5.49 30.26 -3.42
CA ASP A 375 6.54 31.18 -3.76
C ASP A 375 6.39 32.51 -3.00
N THR A 376 7.12 32.64 -1.89
CA THR A 376 7.07 33.82 -1.03
C THR A 376 7.56 35.09 -1.74
N THR A 377 8.41 34.97 -2.77
CA THR A 377 8.93 36.14 -3.52
C THR A 377 7.87 36.72 -4.44
N LYS A 378 6.97 35.89 -4.94
CA LYS A 378 5.86 36.25 -5.83
C LYS A 378 4.53 36.34 -5.09
N ASN A 379 4.53 36.03 -3.81
CA ASN A 379 3.33 35.95 -2.96
C ASN A 379 2.22 35.11 -3.62
N LYS A 380 2.62 33.99 -4.25
CA LYS A 380 1.72 33.12 -4.99
C LYS A 380 1.03 32.16 -4.05
N GLU A 381 -0.23 32.43 -3.75
CA GLU A 381 -1.11 31.51 -3.01
C GLU A 381 -1.58 30.38 -3.94
N LEU A 382 -1.66 29.16 -3.39
CA LEU A 382 -2.27 28.02 -4.06
C LEU A 382 -3.76 27.99 -3.73
N LEU A 383 -4.58 27.90 -4.77
CA LEU A 383 -6.01 27.67 -4.70
C LEU A 383 -6.31 26.16 -4.91
N ASP A 384 -7.52 25.72 -4.53
CA ASP A 384 -7.96 24.33 -4.69
C ASP A 384 -7.69 23.71 -6.08
N PRO A 385 -7.95 24.39 -7.20
CA PRO A 385 -7.62 23.86 -8.52
C PRO A 385 -6.13 23.58 -8.72
N ASP A 386 -5.27 24.38 -8.07
CA ASP A 386 -3.83 24.17 -8.10
C ASP A 386 -3.44 22.92 -7.30
N LEU A 387 -4.11 22.62 -6.18
CA LEU A 387 -3.89 21.41 -5.40
C LEU A 387 -4.26 20.15 -6.17
N GLU A 388 -5.38 20.14 -6.88
CA GLU A 388 -5.74 19.04 -7.78
C GLU A 388 -4.65 18.80 -8.84
N ASN A 389 -4.09 19.86 -9.38
CA ASN A 389 -2.99 19.78 -10.33
C ASN A 389 -1.70 19.26 -9.66
N ARG A 390 -1.46 19.60 -8.38
CA ARG A 390 -0.35 19.05 -7.59
C ARG A 390 -0.52 17.56 -7.34
N MET A 391 -1.74 17.10 -7.05
CA MET A 391 -2.06 15.68 -6.94
C MET A 391 -1.74 14.92 -8.24
N LYS A 392 -2.15 15.47 -9.40
CA LYS A 392 -1.82 14.91 -10.71
C LYS A 392 -0.31 14.87 -10.99
N LYS A 393 0.43 15.90 -10.54
CA LYS A 393 1.90 15.92 -10.63
C LYS A 393 2.52 14.86 -9.73
N LEU A 394 2.11 14.77 -8.47
CA LEU A 394 2.58 13.74 -7.55
C LEU A 394 2.39 12.34 -8.13
N GLN A 395 1.23 12.06 -8.71
CA GLN A 395 0.96 10.77 -9.32
C GLN A 395 1.93 10.41 -10.45
N ARG A 396 2.48 11.39 -11.17
CA ARG A 396 3.53 11.16 -12.19
C ARG A 396 4.90 10.93 -11.58
N TYR A 397 5.18 11.50 -10.40
CA TYR A 397 6.44 11.32 -9.68
C TYR A 397 6.51 10.00 -8.93
N ILE A 398 5.37 9.47 -8.49
CA ILE A 398 5.32 8.17 -7.80
C ILE A 398 5.60 7.06 -8.81
N ASP A 399 6.79 6.50 -8.73
CA ASP A 399 7.22 5.27 -9.36
C ASP A 399 7.26 4.12 -8.34
N VAL A 400 7.71 2.95 -8.74
CA VAL A 400 7.78 1.78 -7.85
C VAL A 400 8.66 2.05 -6.63
N THR A 401 9.79 2.74 -6.82
CA THR A 401 10.71 3.07 -5.72
C THR A 401 10.07 4.08 -4.76
N LYS A 402 9.55 5.19 -5.28
CA LYS A 402 8.95 6.23 -4.44
C LYS A 402 7.63 5.82 -3.81
N SER A 403 6.91 4.85 -4.36
CA SER A 403 5.67 4.36 -3.73
C SER A 403 5.91 3.67 -2.38
N GLN A 404 7.15 3.28 -2.08
CA GLN A 404 7.54 2.72 -0.77
C GLN A 404 7.30 3.72 0.37
N LEU A 405 7.35 5.03 0.11
CA LEU A 405 7.03 6.07 1.10
C LEU A 405 5.65 5.88 1.78
N LEU A 406 4.70 5.26 1.08
CA LEU A 406 3.37 5.00 1.63
C LEU A 406 3.39 3.91 2.70
N PHE A 407 4.37 3.00 2.64
CA PHE A 407 4.53 1.88 3.58
C PHE A 407 5.55 2.18 4.69
N ALA A 408 6.37 3.22 4.55
CA ALA A 408 7.37 3.61 5.54
C ALA A 408 6.73 4.18 6.81
N LYS A 409 7.41 4.04 7.96
CA LYS A 409 7.05 4.69 9.23
C LYS A 409 7.51 6.13 9.27
N SER A 410 8.69 6.41 8.73
CA SER A 410 9.25 7.75 8.62
C SER A 410 9.89 7.95 7.26
N ILE A 411 10.04 9.20 6.82
CA ILE A 411 10.47 9.53 5.47
C ILE A 411 11.58 10.57 5.52
N LEU A 412 12.66 10.29 4.80
CA LEU A 412 13.76 11.22 4.56
C LEU A 412 13.77 11.65 3.08
N PHE A 413 13.36 12.87 2.79
CA PHE A 413 13.47 13.44 1.45
C PHE A 413 14.84 14.06 1.22
N ILE A 414 15.43 13.76 0.07
CA ILE A 414 16.75 14.22 -0.37
C ILE A 414 16.73 14.71 -1.81
N GLU A 415 17.72 15.53 -2.20
CA GLU A 415 17.76 16.14 -3.54
C GLU A 415 18.30 15.21 -4.62
N GLY A 416 19.35 14.43 -4.32
CA GLY A 416 20.06 13.72 -5.37
C GLY A 416 20.75 12.42 -4.95
N ILE A 417 21.49 11.87 -5.90
CA ILE A 417 22.18 10.57 -5.74
C ILE A 417 23.34 10.66 -4.74
N SER A 418 23.99 11.81 -4.62
CA SER A 418 25.11 11.99 -3.68
C SER A 418 24.63 11.87 -2.24
N GLU A 419 23.51 12.53 -1.91
CA GLU A 419 22.86 12.41 -0.62
C GLU A 419 22.38 10.98 -0.37
N GLU A 420 21.79 10.32 -1.37
CA GLU A 420 21.27 8.94 -1.24
C GLU A 420 22.38 7.96 -0.83
N LEU A 421 23.53 8.02 -1.49
CA LEU A 421 24.66 7.14 -1.22
C LEU A 421 25.34 7.45 0.11
N LEU A 422 25.64 8.73 0.35
CA LEU A 422 26.40 9.14 1.54
C LEU A 422 25.56 9.04 2.81
N ILE A 423 24.28 9.44 2.79
CA ILE A 423 23.42 9.37 3.97
C ILE A 423 23.18 7.92 4.36
N SER A 424 23.01 7.02 3.39
CA SER A 424 22.90 5.58 3.66
C SER A 424 24.13 5.04 4.41
N ALA A 425 25.35 5.48 4.04
CA ALA A 425 26.56 5.15 4.77
C ALA A 425 26.63 5.83 6.16
N PHE A 426 26.25 7.10 6.25
CA PHE A 426 26.24 7.87 7.51
C PHE A 426 25.29 7.28 8.55
N THR A 427 24.13 6.74 8.13
CA THR A 427 23.22 6.10 9.06
C THR A 427 23.86 4.91 9.78
N LEU A 428 24.75 4.17 9.11
CA LEU A 428 25.46 3.05 9.72
C LEU A 428 26.58 3.52 10.66
N LEU A 429 27.21 4.67 10.41
CA LEU A 429 28.15 5.29 11.33
C LEU A 429 27.50 5.68 12.66
N GLU A 430 26.27 6.15 12.59
CA GLU A 430 25.51 6.64 13.75
C GLU A 430 24.62 5.57 14.41
N ASP A 431 24.84 4.31 14.07
CA ASP A 431 24.05 3.16 14.53
C ASP A 431 22.52 3.36 14.32
N TYR A 432 22.17 4.13 13.28
CA TYR A 432 20.80 4.33 12.83
C TYR A 432 20.51 3.39 11.66
N LYS A 433 20.01 2.20 11.96
CA LYS A 433 19.62 1.27 10.90
C LYS A 433 18.26 1.67 10.33
N LEU A 434 18.22 2.00 9.05
CA LEU A 434 17.00 2.44 8.35
C LEU A 434 15.86 1.42 8.51
N GLU A 435 16.20 0.13 8.47
CA GLU A 435 15.25 -0.97 8.59
C GLU A 435 14.61 -1.05 9.99
N ASP A 436 15.37 -0.79 11.05
CA ASP A 436 14.89 -0.84 12.43
C ASP A 436 13.84 0.25 12.67
N TYR A 437 13.99 1.40 12.03
CA TYR A 437 13.07 2.54 12.10
C TYR A 437 12.09 2.58 10.93
N ARG A 438 12.19 1.62 9.99
CA ARG A 438 11.38 1.60 8.76
C ARG A 438 11.36 2.95 8.05
N THR A 439 12.53 3.58 8.00
CA THR A 439 12.76 4.87 7.34
C THR A 439 13.00 4.66 5.86
N GLU A 440 12.25 5.35 5.02
CA GLU A 440 12.46 5.36 3.57
C GLU A 440 13.19 6.63 3.14
N ILE A 441 14.28 6.47 2.40
CA ILE A 441 14.98 7.59 1.76
C ILE A 441 14.36 7.82 0.37
N VAL A 442 13.78 8.99 0.18
CA VAL A 442 13.10 9.35 -1.06
C VAL A 442 13.88 10.44 -1.81
N ASN A 443 14.55 10.04 -2.87
CA ASN A 443 15.24 10.96 -3.76
C ASN A 443 14.25 11.64 -4.71
N VAL A 444 14.05 12.95 -4.55
CA VAL A 444 13.11 13.73 -5.37
C VAL A 444 13.70 14.15 -6.72
N LYS A 445 14.98 13.82 -6.98
CA LYS A 445 15.72 14.13 -8.23
C LYS A 445 15.74 15.61 -8.54
N GLY A 446 16.25 16.41 -7.62
CA GLY A 446 16.35 17.87 -7.65
C GLY A 446 15.58 18.51 -6.51
N THR A 447 14.95 19.65 -6.78
CA THR A 447 14.28 20.47 -5.73
C THR A 447 12.75 20.30 -5.70
N SER A 448 12.23 19.23 -6.28
CA SER A 448 10.78 19.01 -6.46
C SER A 448 10.09 18.37 -5.24
N PHE A 449 10.29 18.93 -4.05
CA PHE A 449 9.68 18.47 -2.80
C PHE A 449 8.16 18.73 -2.72
N TYR A 450 7.68 19.84 -3.29
CA TYR A 450 6.31 20.33 -3.09
C TYR A 450 5.20 19.30 -3.32
N PRO A 451 5.19 18.51 -4.42
CA PRO A 451 4.13 17.55 -4.64
C PRO A 451 4.00 16.51 -3.52
N PHE A 452 5.13 16.12 -2.91
CA PHE A 452 5.15 15.17 -1.80
C PHE A 452 4.67 15.81 -0.50
N LEU A 453 5.02 17.09 -0.25
CA LEU A 453 4.64 17.78 0.99
C LEU A 453 3.12 17.90 1.13
N TYR A 454 2.40 18.15 0.04
CA TYR A 454 0.95 18.27 0.07
C TYR A 454 0.24 16.98 0.52
N LEU A 455 0.90 15.83 0.44
CA LEU A 455 0.38 14.58 0.95
C LEU A 455 0.39 14.52 2.49
N PHE A 456 1.26 15.32 3.16
CA PHE A 456 1.53 15.20 4.59
C PHE A 456 1.33 16.48 5.39
N ASN A 457 1.06 17.61 4.75
CA ASN A 457 1.05 18.94 5.39
C ASN A 457 -0.37 19.47 5.65
N HIS A 458 -1.37 18.62 5.72
CA HIS A 458 -2.74 19.05 6.01
C HIS A 458 -2.80 19.73 7.39
N SER A 459 -3.45 20.91 7.49
CA SER A 459 -3.53 21.69 8.75
C SER A 459 -4.35 20.98 9.82
N ASN A 460 -5.41 20.29 9.42
CA ASN A 460 -6.21 19.47 10.33
C ASN A 460 -5.45 18.19 10.70
N GLN A 461 -5.06 18.06 11.97
CA GLN A 461 -4.34 16.89 12.48
C GLN A 461 -5.15 15.59 12.35
N VAL A 462 -6.48 15.66 12.41
CA VAL A 462 -7.34 14.48 12.26
C VAL A 462 -7.28 13.93 10.84
N GLU A 463 -7.14 14.79 9.84
CA GLU A 463 -7.07 14.41 8.43
C GLU A 463 -5.65 14.09 7.96
N ARG A 464 -4.65 14.72 8.59
CA ARG A 464 -3.24 14.62 8.21
C ARG A 464 -2.68 13.22 8.34
N ILE A 465 -1.89 12.79 7.37
CA ILE A 465 -1.03 11.60 7.48
C ILE A 465 0.16 11.97 8.36
N ASN A 466 0.15 11.51 9.60
CA ASN A 466 1.06 11.98 10.64
C ASN A 466 2.33 11.11 10.74
N LYS A 467 3.09 11.02 9.63
CA LYS A 467 4.40 10.35 9.60
C LYS A 467 5.50 11.37 9.84
N PRO A 468 6.55 11.06 10.63
CA PRO A 468 7.73 11.91 10.76
C PRO A 468 8.44 12.06 9.42
N ILE A 469 8.72 13.31 9.03
CA ILE A 469 9.32 13.64 7.74
C ILE A 469 10.47 14.61 7.97
N SER A 470 11.65 14.24 7.49
CA SER A 470 12.80 15.14 7.39
C SER A 470 13.08 15.45 5.93
N ILE A 471 13.33 16.71 5.63
CA ILE A 471 13.78 17.18 4.33
C ILE A 471 15.21 17.67 4.47
N ILE A 472 16.12 17.07 3.71
CA ILE A 472 17.49 17.53 3.59
C ILE A 472 17.63 18.28 2.28
N THR A 473 18.12 19.51 2.34
CA THR A 473 18.27 20.38 1.16
C THR A 473 19.46 21.31 1.31
N ASP A 474 20.09 21.69 0.22
CA ASP A 474 21.17 22.65 0.21
C ASP A 474 20.63 24.08 0.23
N ASP A 475 21.21 24.95 1.08
CA ASP A 475 20.86 26.39 1.06
C ASP A 475 21.45 27.10 -0.18
N ASP A 476 22.50 26.54 -0.78
CA ASP A 476 23.13 27.07 -2.01
C ASP A 476 23.46 28.56 -1.94
N ARG A 477 23.75 29.11 -0.74
CA ARG A 477 24.07 30.52 -0.55
C ARG A 477 25.05 30.97 -1.60
N PHE A 478 24.60 31.89 -2.42
CA PHE A 478 25.37 32.31 -3.58
C PHE A 478 25.40 33.81 -3.70
N THR A 479 26.57 34.34 -3.92
CA THR A 479 26.78 35.78 -4.02
C THR A 479 27.51 36.20 -5.27
N ASP A 480 28.07 35.23 -6.06
CA ASP A 480 28.89 35.60 -7.21
C ASP A 480 28.67 34.71 -8.42
N SER A 481 28.61 35.32 -9.60
CA SER A 481 28.48 34.67 -10.91
C SER A 481 29.77 34.01 -11.41
N LYS A 482 30.89 34.21 -10.73
CA LYS A 482 32.24 33.80 -11.16
C LYS A 482 32.69 32.43 -10.65
N LYS A 483 31.84 31.40 -10.84
CA LYS A 483 32.15 30.02 -10.38
C LYS A 483 33.48 29.47 -10.87
N SER A 484 33.94 29.87 -12.05
CA SER A 484 35.20 29.36 -12.66
C SER A 484 36.46 29.89 -11.98
N GLU A 485 36.40 31.02 -11.27
CA GLU A 485 37.55 31.60 -10.59
C GLU A 485 37.88 30.91 -9.26
N TYR A 486 36.98 30.06 -8.75
CA TYR A 486 37.14 29.38 -7.45
C TYR A 486 37.66 27.94 -7.60
N SER A 487 38.68 27.75 -8.44
CA SER A 487 39.40 26.47 -8.52
C SER A 487 40.36 26.30 -7.33
N PHE A 488 40.72 25.06 -6.99
CA PHE A 488 41.67 24.79 -5.91
C PHE A 488 42.99 25.58 -6.07
N ASP A 489 43.56 25.60 -7.30
CA ASP A 489 44.80 26.29 -7.55
C ASP A 489 44.68 27.80 -7.46
N SER A 490 43.56 28.40 -7.82
CA SER A 490 43.33 29.82 -7.63
C SER A 490 43.28 30.18 -6.12
N LEU A 491 42.54 29.41 -5.34
CA LEU A 491 42.31 29.64 -3.91
C LEU A 491 43.58 29.44 -3.06
N ILE A 492 44.40 28.41 -3.39
CA ILE A 492 45.58 28.12 -2.60
C ILE A 492 46.73 29.07 -2.90
N ASN A 493 46.79 29.66 -4.11
CA ASN A 493 47.83 30.59 -4.52
C ASN A 493 47.51 32.04 -4.20
N ASP A 494 46.24 32.41 -4.07
CA ASP A 494 45.78 33.76 -3.76
C ASP A 494 44.79 33.74 -2.58
N THR A 495 45.31 34.11 -1.40
CA THR A 495 44.52 34.15 -0.16
C THR A 495 43.40 35.18 -0.21
N THR A 496 43.52 36.26 -1.03
CA THR A 496 42.46 37.26 -1.18
C THR A 496 41.23 36.67 -1.88
N VAL A 497 41.42 35.77 -2.83
CA VAL A 497 40.31 35.03 -3.50
C VAL A 497 39.65 34.06 -2.53
N LEU A 498 40.45 33.41 -1.66
CA LEU A 498 39.92 32.52 -0.62
C LEU A 498 39.10 33.30 0.42
N ASP A 499 39.59 34.49 0.83
CA ASP A 499 38.90 35.40 1.77
C ASP A 499 37.57 35.87 1.17
N LEU A 500 37.56 36.27 -0.10
CA LEU A 500 36.35 36.65 -0.82
C LEU A 500 35.32 35.49 -0.89
N LEU A 501 35.77 34.25 -1.12
CA LEU A 501 34.87 33.09 -1.16
C LEU A 501 34.31 32.78 0.23
N ASP A 502 35.13 32.79 1.31
CA ASP A 502 34.63 32.59 2.68
C ASP A 502 33.60 33.68 3.03
N ASP A 503 33.96 34.97 2.81
CA ASP A 503 33.03 36.09 3.00
C ASP A 503 31.73 35.94 2.22
N SER A 504 31.82 35.48 0.95
CA SER A 504 30.68 35.23 0.09
C SER A 504 29.77 34.15 0.67
N ILE A 505 30.33 33.06 1.15
CA ILE A 505 29.57 31.99 1.80
C ILE A 505 28.92 32.47 3.10
N GLN A 506 29.69 33.24 3.96
CA GLN A 506 29.19 33.69 5.26
C GLN A 506 28.10 34.78 5.14
N LYS A 507 28.27 35.69 4.21
CA LYS A 507 27.36 36.83 3.97
C LYS A 507 26.28 36.53 2.92
N GLY A 508 26.31 35.36 2.31
CA GLY A 508 25.37 34.96 1.28
C GLY A 508 23.93 34.99 1.74
N ILE A 509 23.04 35.38 0.85
CA ILE A 509 21.61 35.40 1.11
C ILE A 509 21.08 33.98 0.93
N ALA A 510 20.34 33.51 1.94
CA ALA A 510 19.63 32.23 1.86
C ALA A 510 18.71 32.18 0.64
N VAL A 511 18.70 31.03 -0.06
CA VAL A 511 17.85 30.86 -1.25
C VAL A 511 16.37 30.91 -0.83
N SER A 512 15.53 31.50 -1.68
CA SER A 512 14.08 31.59 -1.47
C SER A 512 13.41 30.22 -1.29
N ARG A 513 14.04 29.15 -1.77
CA ARG A 513 13.55 27.76 -1.67
C ARG A 513 13.23 27.35 -0.25
N ILE A 514 14.14 27.59 0.70
CA ILE A 514 13.94 27.21 2.12
C ILE A 514 12.76 27.97 2.73
N LYS A 515 12.65 29.27 2.43
CA LYS A 515 11.50 30.08 2.86
C LYS A 515 10.19 29.53 2.27
N ASN A 516 10.22 29.14 1.02
CA ASN A 516 9.07 28.58 0.33
C ASN A 516 8.69 27.20 0.91
N LEU A 517 9.66 26.32 1.19
CA LEU A 517 9.42 25.02 1.83
C LEU A 517 8.81 25.20 3.23
N ASN A 518 9.34 26.13 4.04
CA ASN A 518 8.78 26.45 5.35
C ASN A 518 7.35 27.01 5.26
N SER A 519 7.04 27.78 4.22
CA SER A 519 5.70 28.29 3.97
C SER A 519 4.73 27.18 3.58
N VAL A 520 5.16 26.26 2.71
CA VAL A 520 4.34 25.12 2.27
C VAL A 520 4.22 24.05 3.37
N LYS A 521 5.18 23.94 4.28
CA LYS A 521 5.08 23.07 5.46
C LYS A 521 3.80 23.33 6.27
N ASN A 522 3.30 24.57 6.31
CA ASN A 522 1.99 24.95 6.83
C ASN A 522 1.72 24.48 8.27
N ASN A 523 2.54 24.81 9.22
CA ASN A 523 2.40 24.41 10.63
C ASN A 523 2.31 22.89 10.89
N ALA A 524 2.65 22.06 9.90
CA ALA A 524 2.74 20.63 10.08
C ALA A 524 3.94 20.29 10.96
N ASP A 525 3.69 19.83 12.19
CA ASP A 525 4.72 19.51 13.19
C ASP A 525 5.49 18.21 12.85
N ASN A 526 4.88 17.33 12.08
CA ASN A 526 5.50 16.10 11.57
C ASN A 526 6.56 16.32 10.50
N ILE A 527 6.68 17.53 9.92
CA ILE A 527 7.64 17.85 8.85
C ILE A 527 8.70 18.80 9.40
N GLN A 528 9.98 18.47 9.23
CA GLN A 528 11.09 19.35 9.53
C GLN A 528 12.03 19.48 8.35
N ILE A 529 12.61 20.68 8.18
CA ILE A 529 13.53 21.00 7.09
C ILE A 529 14.91 21.23 7.70
N PHE A 530 15.89 20.53 7.19
CA PHE A 530 17.28 20.56 7.61
C PHE A 530 18.13 20.99 6.41
N GLU A 531 18.73 22.15 6.56
CA GLU A 531 19.49 22.79 5.48
C GLU A 531 20.99 22.69 5.73
N SER A 532 21.76 22.38 4.68
CA SER A 532 23.18 22.63 4.69
C SER A 532 23.43 24.13 4.59
N PHE A 533 24.51 24.62 5.16
CA PHE A 533 24.86 26.04 5.06
C PHE A 533 25.23 26.46 3.63
N LYS A 534 25.89 25.57 2.89
CA LYS A 534 26.25 25.80 1.47
C LYS A 534 25.86 24.62 0.59
N THR A 535 26.60 23.54 0.67
CA THR A 535 26.32 22.26 -0.02
C THR A 535 26.72 21.12 0.90
N LEU A 536 26.22 19.91 0.64
CA LEU A 536 26.58 18.71 1.37
C LEU A 536 28.11 18.51 1.45
N GLU A 537 28.81 18.68 0.34
CA GLU A 537 30.27 18.47 0.29
C GLU A 537 31.04 19.48 1.13
N TYR A 538 30.59 20.74 1.14
CA TYR A 538 31.16 21.78 2.00
C TYR A 538 30.95 21.46 3.48
N GLU A 539 29.77 21.03 3.87
CA GLU A 539 29.45 20.63 5.25
C GLU A 539 30.27 19.42 5.69
N ILE A 540 30.43 18.42 4.81
CA ILE A 540 31.32 17.26 5.06
C ILE A 540 32.75 17.76 5.32
N ALA A 541 33.28 18.63 4.48
CA ALA A 541 34.61 19.20 4.66
C ALA A 541 34.72 20.00 5.98
N LEU A 542 33.75 20.86 6.27
CA LEU A 542 33.75 21.74 7.45
C LEU A 542 33.73 20.96 8.77
N HIS A 543 32.90 19.92 8.86
CA HIS A 543 32.82 19.11 10.08
C HIS A 543 34.04 18.19 10.27
N ASN A 544 34.80 17.92 9.21
CA ASN A 544 35.97 17.05 9.25
C ASN A 544 37.31 17.81 9.26
N VAL A 545 37.30 19.13 9.41
CA VAL A 545 38.49 19.93 9.71
C VAL A 545 38.58 20.10 11.22
N ASN A 546 39.55 19.46 11.88
CA ASN A 546 39.78 19.53 13.30
C ASN A 546 40.24 20.96 13.72
N ASP A 547 39.92 21.36 14.93
CA ASP A 547 40.36 22.67 15.48
C ASP A 547 41.89 22.74 15.62
N ASP A 548 42.54 21.60 15.91
CA ASP A 548 44.00 21.50 15.98
C ASP A 548 44.55 20.99 14.64
N ARG A 549 45.30 21.85 13.95
CA ARG A 549 45.91 21.52 12.63
C ARG A 549 46.83 20.30 12.66
N ARG A 550 47.42 19.94 13.82
CA ARG A 550 48.29 18.76 13.97
C ARG A 550 47.49 17.45 13.74
N ASN A 551 46.19 17.47 14.05
CA ASN A 551 45.34 16.33 13.89
C ASN A 551 44.63 16.28 12.52
N PHE A 552 44.91 17.22 11.62
CA PHE A 552 44.24 17.32 10.33
C PHE A 552 44.39 16.01 9.50
N LYS A 553 45.60 15.46 9.41
CA LYS A 553 45.89 14.22 8.69
C LYS A 553 45.37 12.94 9.39
N ASN A 554 44.92 13.06 10.65
CA ASN A 554 44.38 11.93 11.40
C ASN A 554 42.89 11.72 11.13
N ASN A 555 42.22 12.68 10.45
CA ASN A 555 40.83 12.58 10.12
C ASN A 555 40.61 11.61 8.95
N PHE A 556 39.63 10.76 9.04
CA PHE A 556 39.33 9.69 8.06
C PHE A 556 39.09 10.23 6.64
N LEU A 557 38.34 11.34 6.50
CA LEU A 557 38.11 11.98 5.20
C LEU A 557 39.43 12.48 4.60
N VAL A 558 40.29 13.08 5.42
CA VAL A 558 41.59 13.61 4.95
C VAL A 558 42.53 12.48 4.52
N GLN A 559 42.51 11.37 5.24
CA GLN A 559 43.31 10.18 4.86
C GLN A 559 42.85 9.63 3.52
N TYR A 560 41.54 9.50 3.29
CA TYR A 560 41.01 9.11 1.99
C TYR A 560 41.44 10.07 0.88
N LEU A 561 41.29 11.39 1.10
CA LEU A 561 41.67 12.39 0.11
C LEU A 561 43.21 12.50 -0.11
N ASP A 562 44.02 12.16 0.89
CA ASP A 562 45.49 12.12 0.72
C ASP A 562 45.90 11.00 -0.23
N VAL A 563 45.18 9.91 -0.30
CA VAL A 563 45.39 8.84 -1.29
C VAL A 563 44.96 9.27 -2.70
N VAL A 564 43.82 9.96 -2.81
CA VAL A 564 43.23 10.33 -4.12
C VAL A 564 43.87 11.60 -4.69
N GLU A 565 44.11 12.60 -3.84
CA GLU A 565 44.53 13.97 -4.21
C GLU A 565 45.70 14.47 -3.34
N GLY A 566 46.65 13.61 -3.03
CA GLY A 566 47.75 13.86 -2.07
C GLY A 566 48.54 15.14 -2.32
N VAL A 567 48.73 15.55 -3.60
CA VAL A 567 49.39 16.81 -3.93
C VAL A 567 48.60 18.01 -3.40
N LYS A 568 47.27 18.01 -3.56
CA LYS A 568 46.40 19.09 -3.06
C LYS A 568 46.39 19.10 -1.52
N ILE A 569 46.27 17.93 -0.88
CA ILE A 569 46.33 17.78 0.58
C ILE A 569 47.66 18.30 1.13
N SER A 570 48.78 17.99 0.51
CA SER A 570 50.10 18.51 0.90
C SER A 570 50.17 20.04 0.80
N LYS A 571 49.54 20.67 -0.21
CA LYS A 571 49.45 22.13 -0.33
C LYS A 571 48.59 22.75 0.83
N ILE A 572 47.50 22.08 1.23
CA ILE A 572 46.68 22.50 2.38
C ILE A 572 47.50 22.45 3.67
N VAL A 573 48.26 21.40 3.89
CA VAL A 573 49.14 21.29 5.08
C VAL A 573 50.17 22.40 5.07
N ALA A 574 50.80 22.70 3.92
CA ALA A 574 51.75 23.83 3.81
C ALA A 574 51.07 25.21 4.04
N TYR A 575 49.80 25.35 3.65
CA TYR A 575 49.02 26.57 3.96
C TYR A 575 48.79 26.72 5.48
N MET A 576 48.34 25.65 6.16
CA MET A 576 48.13 25.63 7.61
C MET A 576 49.41 25.85 8.40
N ALA A 577 50.57 25.43 7.88
CA ALA A 577 51.87 25.66 8.55
C ALA A 577 52.20 27.13 8.73
N LYS A 578 51.58 28.04 7.98
CA LYS A 578 51.73 29.50 8.11
C LYS A 578 50.90 30.11 9.25
N PHE A 579 50.04 29.35 9.90
CA PHE A 579 49.20 29.85 11.02
C PHE A 579 50.03 30.08 12.26
N PRO A 580 49.73 31.13 13.04
CA PRO A 580 50.55 31.50 14.19
C PRO A 580 50.48 30.49 15.34
N THR A 581 49.39 29.76 15.44
CA THR A 581 49.13 28.77 16.48
C THR A 581 48.67 27.42 15.87
N ASP A 582 48.79 26.35 16.66
CA ASP A 582 48.29 25.04 16.25
C ASP A 582 46.77 24.95 16.32
N LEU A 583 46.15 25.70 17.24
CA LEU A 583 44.68 25.84 17.29
C LEU A 583 44.24 26.88 16.27
N MET A 584 43.38 26.46 15.37
CA MET A 584 42.82 27.29 14.30
C MET A 584 41.63 28.12 14.83
N THR A 585 41.56 29.36 14.37
CA THR A 585 40.34 30.17 14.54
C THR A 585 39.22 29.61 13.64
N ASP A 586 37.98 29.97 13.96
CA ASP A 586 36.82 29.55 13.12
C ASP A 586 36.95 29.99 11.66
N GLU A 587 37.51 31.17 11.41
CA GLU A 587 37.78 31.66 10.05
C GLU A 587 38.84 30.79 9.35
N GLN A 588 39.94 30.49 10.05
CA GLN A 588 40.99 29.62 9.50
C GLN A 588 40.46 28.23 9.19
N ARG A 589 39.62 27.68 10.09
CA ARG A 589 38.98 26.38 9.90
C ARG A 589 38.06 26.37 8.69
N ARG A 590 37.21 27.39 8.50
CA ARG A 590 36.38 27.53 7.31
C ARG A 590 37.19 27.61 6.02
N LYS A 591 38.27 28.40 6.01
CA LYS A 591 39.16 28.50 4.84
C LYS A 591 39.81 27.18 4.48
N VAL A 592 40.27 26.42 5.48
CA VAL A 592 40.80 25.06 5.29
C VAL A 592 39.70 24.13 4.77
N ALA A 593 38.49 24.23 5.30
CA ALA A 593 37.35 23.44 4.81
C ALA A 593 36.98 23.75 3.34
N ILE A 594 37.03 25.03 2.93
CA ILE A 594 36.85 25.45 1.54
C ILE A 594 37.91 24.80 0.64
N LEU A 595 39.17 24.86 1.06
CA LEU A 595 40.27 24.23 0.31
C LEU A 595 40.08 22.70 0.22
N LEU A 596 39.72 22.07 1.34
CA LEU A 596 39.46 20.62 1.39
C LEU A 596 38.28 20.25 0.47
N TRP A 597 37.16 20.97 0.54
CA TRP A 597 36.02 20.78 -0.36
C TRP A 597 36.42 20.86 -1.85
N LYS A 598 37.32 21.78 -2.20
CA LYS A 598 37.79 21.93 -3.58
C LYS A 598 38.78 20.84 -4.03
N THR A 599 39.18 19.93 -3.14
CA THR A 599 39.92 18.71 -3.52
C THR A 599 39.00 17.58 -3.94
N PHE A 600 37.70 17.65 -3.59
CA PHE A 600 36.77 16.55 -3.90
C PHE A 600 36.67 16.33 -5.41
N PRO A 601 36.59 15.06 -5.88
CA PRO A 601 36.21 14.70 -7.23
C PRO A 601 34.82 15.26 -7.63
N THR A 602 34.29 14.82 -8.76
CA THR A 602 32.91 15.17 -9.10
C THR A 602 31.95 14.66 -8.02
N LYS A 603 30.82 15.37 -7.78
CA LYS A 603 29.87 15.04 -6.71
C LYS A 603 29.48 13.56 -6.67
N ALA A 604 29.11 13.00 -7.82
CA ALA A 604 28.65 11.62 -7.91
C ALA A 604 29.78 10.60 -7.68
N GLU A 605 30.97 10.85 -8.25
CA GLU A 605 32.15 10.02 -8.07
C GLU A 605 32.60 10.01 -6.61
N PHE A 606 32.74 11.20 -6.00
CA PHE A 606 33.06 11.32 -4.58
C PHE A 606 32.06 10.55 -3.71
N ALA A 607 30.76 10.73 -3.93
CA ALA A 607 29.74 10.07 -3.14
C ALA A 607 29.80 8.55 -3.27
N GLN A 608 30.02 8.05 -4.47
CA GLN A 608 30.12 6.62 -4.74
C GLN A 608 31.38 6.01 -4.08
N ASP A 609 32.56 6.55 -4.35
CA ASP A 609 33.81 6.00 -3.87
C ASP A 609 33.98 6.17 -2.37
N PHE A 610 33.61 7.34 -1.84
CA PHE A 610 33.74 7.61 -0.42
C PHE A 610 32.71 6.83 0.41
N SER A 611 31.50 6.60 -0.08
CA SER A 611 30.54 5.75 0.62
C SER A 611 31.02 4.30 0.73
N ILE A 612 31.64 3.76 -0.33
CA ILE A 612 32.26 2.43 -0.30
C ILE A 612 33.41 2.41 0.71
N HIS A 613 34.28 3.43 0.67
CA HIS A 613 35.44 3.52 1.59
C HIS A 613 35.00 3.60 3.07
N LEU A 614 33.91 4.33 3.37
CA LEU A 614 33.30 4.38 4.71
C LEU A 614 32.79 3.00 5.15
N LEU A 615 32.12 2.27 4.27
CA LEU A 615 31.55 0.96 4.59
C LEU A 615 32.63 -0.12 4.78
N ASP A 616 33.68 -0.08 3.97
CA ASP A 616 34.80 -1.03 4.07
C ASP A 616 35.67 -0.81 5.32
N ASN A 617 35.64 0.40 5.89
CA ASN A 617 36.46 0.79 7.04
C ASN A 617 35.60 1.43 8.16
N LEU A 618 34.47 0.83 8.47
CA LEU A 618 33.43 1.41 9.33
C LEU A 618 33.94 1.79 10.73
N GLU A 619 34.75 0.96 11.37
CA GLU A 619 35.28 1.21 12.72
C GLU A 619 36.27 2.38 12.75
N ASP A 620 37.13 2.47 11.73
CA ASP A 620 38.07 3.60 11.61
C ASP A 620 37.33 4.90 11.28
N ALA A 621 36.30 4.80 10.45
CA ALA A 621 35.44 5.93 10.15
C ALA A 621 34.69 6.42 11.41
N LYS A 622 34.12 5.54 12.23
CA LYS A 622 33.50 5.90 13.52
C LYS A 622 34.45 6.61 14.46
N ALA A 623 35.73 6.30 14.41
CA ALA A 623 36.73 6.88 15.30
C ALA A 623 37.09 8.33 14.97
N SER A 624 37.01 8.77 13.71
CA SER A 624 37.56 10.08 13.32
C SER A 624 36.77 10.84 12.24
N PHE A 625 35.76 10.23 11.60
CA PHE A 625 34.87 10.95 10.69
C PHE A 625 33.68 11.54 11.45
N MET A 626 33.30 12.76 11.10
CA MET A 626 32.18 13.47 11.70
C MET A 626 31.07 13.65 10.67
N VAL A 627 29.92 13.06 10.93
CA VAL A 627 28.72 13.28 10.11
C VAL A 627 28.20 14.71 10.31
N PRO A 628 27.83 15.44 9.25
CA PRO A 628 27.33 16.81 9.37
C PRO A 628 26.11 16.91 10.29
N LYS A 629 26.13 17.91 11.18
CA LYS A 629 25.11 18.08 12.25
C LYS A 629 23.67 18.17 11.72
N TYR A 630 23.45 18.82 10.57
CA TYR A 630 22.11 18.95 10.02
C TYR A 630 21.52 17.59 9.61
N ILE A 631 22.38 16.64 9.15
CA ILE A 631 21.97 15.25 8.87
C ILE A 631 21.64 14.52 10.16
N LEU A 632 22.49 14.64 11.21
CA LEU A 632 22.23 14.04 12.51
C LEU A 632 20.91 14.54 13.11
N ASN A 633 20.65 15.84 12.99
CA ASN A 633 19.38 16.43 13.43
C ASN A 633 18.19 15.87 12.66
N ALA A 634 18.35 15.66 11.34
CA ALA A 634 17.32 15.06 10.50
C ALA A 634 17.00 13.62 10.93
N LEU A 635 18.01 12.80 11.19
CA LEU A 635 17.85 11.42 11.68
C LEU A 635 17.25 11.39 13.08
N THR A 636 17.67 12.31 13.97
CA THR A 636 17.13 12.44 15.33
C THR A 636 15.64 12.80 15.31
N HIS A 637 15.22 13.70 14.41
CA HIS A 637 13.81 14.04 14.25
C HIS A 637 12.99 12.82 13.83
N LEU A 638 13.47 12.04 12.86
CA LEU A 638 12.79 10.83 12.43
C LEU A 638 12.66 9.79 13.55
N LYS A 639 13.70 9.62 14.35
CA LYS A 639 13.72 8.69 15.48
C LYS A 639 12.75 9.10 16.60
N ASN A 640 12.67 10.38 16.91
CA ASN A 640 11.85 10.90 18.01
C ASN A 640 10.36 11.02 17.64
N GLY A 641 10.04 11.06 16.35
CA GLY A 641 8.68 11.14 15.85
C GLY A 641 7.95 9.80 15.75
N LEU A 642 8.66 8.68 15.93
CA LEU A 642 8.10 7.32 15.97
C LEU A 642 7.66 6.96 17.38
#